data_89d676d153c14f24c319b24861444376
#
_entry.id   89d676d153c14f24c319b24861444376
#
_cell.length_a   1.000
_cell.length_b   1.000
_cell.length_c   1.000
_cell.angle_alpha   90.00
_cell.angle_beta   90.00
_cell.angle_gamma   90.00
#
_symmetry.space_group_name_H-M   'P 1'
#
loop_
_entity.id
_entity.type
_entity.pdbx_description
1 polymer ?
#
loop_
_entity_poly.entity_id
_entity_poly.type
_entity_poly.pdbx_seq_one_letter_code
_entity_poly.pdbx_strand_id
1 'polypeptide(L)'
;VKLLVVVDTHTPEMIGVFAPLMDNPSVEVHLYDHHPESEIKVDQAVIKKRGASTTILHEILLAKSVPLTPEECTLMVLGIYQDTHSLITVSTTPEDLIAAADLIKRGADLNRVASFMRQRLNSEQLDIFNELLSSLESHTVNGVEVTLVTASFDHFIRDLAYVIQNIVDMENLASVFALVRLDRRIYLIARSSIEEVNVGEIAQIFGGGGHANAASATIKELTLAQVKEKLLGELERLVQPLIRIKDVMHAPSISADVNDTIESIEKKLTLYNLNTLPVLSDEKPVGLITRQIVEKAIHHAMAKDHAEDLMISRFAVTSPDAYFKSVIPLVIEEKQKLIPVVDPDNNLIGVVSRGDLLRVLHDGLEQDERPVSFQGRSGTQKCLKSLIKERLDKDVFNHLEKISQIGDRLNILLYVVGGFVRDLLLNIPNQDIDIVVEGEGIPFAACLAEEFGGRVTSHEKFGTSVVIFPDGYRIDIATARMEYYKYPGALPTVEKSSVKSDLFRRDFTVNSMAVKLTGANAYCLIDFFNGERDLRSREIHVLHSLSFIEDPCRLFRAIRFEQRFNFAMGKQAEAFMRSTIKKRLVDALSGARLFNEIKILLNEKGPMGCIRRMQELDLFQFVSPEMLQVPKDIEVLERLESVFSWADRVITADKPDVWYVYFLGLFYSLKEDAFLKAVDRLNLPTRMKNSLQADRIHCRESLELLISNKEWGPKEIYHAFANLSVAAVVYLIALSSTDRLNQYANIYFTEYQGKAEPALTGDDLVEMGLEPGPAFQSVLNALREARVMGSVSSREEEVALVEEQFLKSR
;
A
#
# COMPACT_ATOMS: atom_id res chain seq x y z
N VAL A 1 51.97 -29.88 30.19
CA VAL A 1 51.83 -28.42 30.05
C VAL A 1 51.15 -27.93 31.32
N LYS A 2 51.76 -26.94 32.00
CA LYS A 2 51.21 -26.32 33.24
C LYS A 2 50.54 -24.96 32.92
N LEU A 3 50.95 -24.31 31.83
CA LEU A 3 50.48 -23.01 31.38
C LEU A 3 50.30 -23.06 29.88
N LEU A 4 49.12 -22.67 29.39
CA LEU A 4 48.80 -22.42 27.99
C LEU A 4 48.60 -20.91 27.80
N VAL A 5 49.42 -20.31 26.96
CA VAL A 5 49.29 -18.91 26.59
C VAL A 5 48.70 -18.84 25.19
N VAL A 6 47.54 -18.25 25.10
CA VAL A 6 46.81 -18.02 23.85
C VAL A 6 46.93 -16.54 23.43
N VAL A 7 47.32 -16.31 22.22
CA VAL A 7 47.51 -14.95 21.66
C VAL A 7 46.76 -14.82 20.34
N ASP A 8 46.05 -13.73 20.16
CA ASP A 8 45.42 -13.36 18.91
C ASP A 8 44.42 -14.42 18.41
N THR A 9 43.63 -14.98 19.31
CA THR A 9 42.68 -16.05 19.00
C THR A 9 41.49 -15.97 19.95
N HIS A 10 40.27 -15.87 19.45
CA HIS A 10 39.06 -15.68 20.25
C HIS A 10 38.12 -16.90 20.26
N THR A 11 38.39 -17.95 19.43
CA THR A 11 37.56 -19.17 19.38
C THR A 11 38.41 -20.41 19.66
N PRO A 12 37.85 -21.46 20.34
CA PRO A 12 38.56 -22.70 20.65
C PRO A 12 39.06 -23.45 19.41
N GLU A 13 38.31 -23.39 18.30
CA GLU A 13 38.65 -24.10 17.06
C GLU A 13 39.96 -23.60 16.45
N MET A 14 40.31 -22.34 16.63
CA MET A 14 41.54 -21.75 16.11
C MET A 14 42.80 -22.20 16.87
N ILE A 15 42.64 -22.74 18.10
CA ILE A 15 43.74 -23.31 18.91
C ILE A 15 44.17 -24.69 18.39
N GLY A 16 43.30 -25.33 17.58
CA GLY A 16 43.61 -26.62 16.94
C GLY A 16 43.87 -27.76 17.92
N VAL A 17 45.03 -28.45 17.75
CA VAL A 17 45.36 -29.64 18.54
C VAL A 17 45.56 -29.36 20.05
N PHE A 18 45.69 -28.11 20.44
CA PHE A 18 45.85 -27.71 21.84
C PHE A 18 44.55 -27.38 22.54
N ALA A 19 43.42 -27.27 21.81
CA ALA A 19 42.12 -26.96 22.40
C ALA A 19 41.71 -27.86 23.57
N PRO A 20 41.94 -29.19 23.54
CA PRO A 20 41.61 -30.05 24.67
C PRO A 20 42.38 -29.74 25.97
N LEU A 21 43.46 -28.97 25.91
CA LEU A 21 44.20 -28.56 27.11
C LEU A 21 43.49 -27.51 27.94
N MET A 22 42.56 -26.79 27.33
CA MET A 22 41.74 -25.78 27.99
C MET A 22 40.70 -26.35 28.96
N ASP A 23 40.27 -27.58 28.73
CA ASP A 23 39.36 -28.30 29.62
C ASP A 23 40.08 -29.05 30.74
N ASN A 24 41.41 -29.01 30.76
CA ASN A 24 42.22 -29.69 31.79
C ASN A 24 42.43 -28.76 33.00
N PRO A 25 41.86 -29.07 34.19
CA PRO A 25 41.95 -28.21 35.36
C PRO A 25 43.37 -28.06 35.94
N SER A 26 44.36 -28.82 35.45
CA SER A 26 45.76 -28.71 35.83
C SER A 26 46.58 -27.76 34.92
N VAL A 27 45.95 -27.16 33.91
CA VAL A 27 46.56 -26.23 32.95
C VAL A 27 45.99 -24.86 33.18
N GLU A 28 46.80 -23.89 33.55
CA GLU A 28 46.43 -22.49 33.65
C GLU A 28 46.38 -21.89 32.23
N VAL A 29 45.28 -21.20 31.87
CA VAL A 29 45.08 -20.63 30.52
C VAL A 29 45.09 -19.11 30.60
N HIS A 30 46.04 -18.49 29.88
CA HIS A 30 46.16 -17.03 29.75
C HIS A 30 45.83 -16.61 28.32
N LEU A 31 44.99 -15.57 28.15
CA LEU A 31 44.61 -15.01 26.87
C LEU A 31 45.06 -13.55 26.72
N TYR A 32 45.69 -13.25 25.60
CA TYR A 32 46.05 -11.89 25.18
C TYR A 32 45.47 -11.62 23.80
N ASP A 33 44.44 -10.77 23.71
CA ASP A 33 43.73 -10.58 22.45
C ASP A 33 43.25 -9.14 22.30
N HIS A 34 43.12 -8.71 21.05
CA HIS A 34 42.57 -7.41 20.68
C HIS A 34 41.09 -7.49 20.19
N HIS A 35 40.55 -8.68 20.00
CA HIS A 35 39.16 -8.91 19.63
C HIS A 35 38.23 -8.64 20.83
N PRO A 36 37.06 -7.94 20.64
CA PRO A 36 36.23 -7.51 21.77
C PRO A 36 35.47 -8.67 22.47
N GLU A 37 35.23 -9.77 21.76
CA GLU A 37 34.49 -10.93 22.24
C GLU A 37 35.37 -12.18 22.14
N SER A 38 35.38 -13.03 23.19
CA SER A 38 36.08 -14.30 23.20
C SER A 38 35.21 -15.39 23.81
N GLU A 39 35.13 -16.53 23.12
CA GLU A 39 34.43 -17.74 23.58
C GLU A 39 35.37 -18.65 24.43
N ILE A 40 36.62 -18.28 24.60
CA ILE A 40 37.63 -19.06 25.30
C ILE A 40 37.49 -18.89 26.82
N LYS A 41 37.30 -19.96 27.56
CA LYS A 41 37.37 -19.96 29.03
C LYS A 41 38.80 -19.85 29.49
N VAL A 42 39.16 -18.83 30.27
CA VAL A 42 40.52 -18.52 30.68
C VAL A 42 40.63 -18.22 32.17
N ASP A 43 41.79 -18.48 32.77
CA ASP A 43 42.12 -18.11 34.15
C ASP A 43 42.54 -16.64 34.23
N GLN A 44 43.26 -16.15 33.21
CA GLN A 44 43.61 -14.74 33.06
C GLN A 44 43.40 -14.26 31.61
N ALA A 45 42.79 -13.08 31.46
CA ALA A 45 42.62 -12.44 30.18
C ALA A 45 43.09 -10.99 30.19
N VAL A 46 43.78 -10.59 29.14
CA VAL A 46 44.07 -9.19 28.81
C VAL A 46 43.50 -8.90 27.42
N ILE A 47 42.26 -8.40 27.40
CA ILE A 47 41.59 -8.03 26.18
C ILE A 47 41.49 -6.51 26.16
N LYS A 48 42.03 -5.88 25.12
CA LYS A 48 41.99 -4.42 24.93
C LYS A 48 41.72 -4.09 23.50
N LYS A 49 40.94 -3.03 23.28
CA LYS A 49 40.72 -2.50 21.93
C LYS A 49 42.02 -1.86 21.42
N ARG A 50 42.77 -2.59 20.60
CA ARG A 50 43.98 -2.19 19.90
C ARG A 50 43.91 -2.66 18.45
N GLY A 51 44.74 -2.15 17.57
CA GLY A 51 44.86 -2.61 16.20
C GLY A 51 45.54 -3.97 16.05
N ALA A 52 46.36 -4.36 17.02
CA ALA A 52 47.12 -5.61 17.04
C ALA A 52 47.28 -6.16 18.45
N SER A 53 47.20 -7.47 18.63
CA SER A 53 47.52 -8.14 19.90
C SER A 53 48.98 -7.91 20.30
N THR A 54 49.89 -7.74 19.35
CA THR A 54 51.30 -7.39 19.60
C THR A 54 51.44 -6.06 20.34
N THR A 55 50.59 -5.08 20.11
CA THR A 55 50.57 -3.80 20.87
C THR A 55 50.28 -4.02 22.33
N ILE A 56 49.37 -4.92 22.69
CA ILE A 56 49.05 -5.29 24.08
C ILE A 56 50.26 -5.94 24.74
N LEU A 57 50.92 -6.85 24.02
CA LEU A 57 52.13 -7.50 24.51
C LEU A 57 53.28 -6.50 24.72
N HIS A 58 53.46 -5.54 23.81
CA HIS A 58 54.43 -4.47 23.96
C HIS A 58 54.16 -3.63 25.22
N GLU A 59 52.89 -3.21 25.45
CA GLU A 59 52.49 -2.48 26.66
C GLU A 59 52.87 -3.24 27.95
N ILE A 60 52.64 -4.57 27.99
CA ILE A 60 52.95 -5.43 29.13
C ILE A 60 54.49 -5.52 29.34
N LEU A 61 55.25 -5.75 28.27
CA LEU A 61 56.70 -5.87 28.33
C LEU A 61 57.35 -4.54 28.77
N LEU A 62 56.85 -3.42 28.28
CA LEU A 62 57.28 -2.09 28.65
C LEU A 62 56.97 -1.81 30.13
N ALA A 63 55.77 -2.12 30.63
CA ALA A 63 55.40 -1.94 32.02
C ALA A 63 56.23 -2.77 32.98
N LYS A 64 56.68 -3.94 32.53
CA LYS A 64 57.57 -4.82 33.28
C LYS A 64 59.05 -4.55 33.06
N SER A 65 59.43 -3.52 32.30
CA SER A 65 60.81 -3.15 31.97
C SER A 65 61.63 -4.33 31.40
N VAL A 66 60.97 -5.17 30.58
CA VAL A 66 61.69 -6.30 29.94
C VAL A 66 62.51 -5.74 28.77
N PRO A 67 63.86 -6.07 28.75
CA PRO A 67 64.69 -5.64 27.65
C PRO A 67 64.33 -6.44 26.38
N LEU A 68 64.24 -5.76 25.24
CA LEU A 68 64.01 -6.37 23.95
C LEU A 68 65.21 -6.17 23.07
N THR A 69 65.60 -7.22 22.33
CA THR A 69 66.62 -7.15 21.31
C THR A 69 66.09 -6.48 20.02
N PRO A 70 66.99 -5.94 19.14
CA PRO A 70 66.56 -5.38 17.85
C PRO A 70 65.76 -6.38 16.98
N GLU A 71 66.10 -7.68 17.07
CA GLU A 71 65.37 -8.72 16.32
C GLU A 71 63.97 -8.92 16.86
N GLU A 72 63.77 -8.95 18.18
CA GLU A 72 62.47 -9.02 18.83
C GLU A 72 61.62 -7.78 18.51
N CYS A 73 62.23 -6.60 18.56
CA CYS A 73 61.56 -5.37 18.15
C CYS A 73 61.09 -5.40 16.70
N THR A 74 61.96 -5.95 15.79
CA THR A 74 61.61 -6.11 14.37
C THR A 74 60.44 -7.05 14.18
N LEU A 75 60.37 -8.17 14.91
CA LEU A 75 59.27 -9.13 14.87
C LEU A 75 57.98 -8.53 15.41
N MET A 76 58.05 -7.76 16.49
CA MET A 76 56.88 -7.09 17.04
C MET A 76 56.35 -6.00 16.14
N VAL A 77 57.21 -5.21 15.47
CA VAL A 77 56.76 -4.23 14.45
C VAL A 77 56.09 -4.95 13.29
N LEU A 78 56.63 -6.10 12.86
CA LEU A 78 56.01 -6.90 11.80
C LEU A 78 54.60 -7.34 12.18
N GLY A 79 54.37 -7.79 13.43
CA GLY A 79 53.03 -8.16 13.92
C GLY A 79 52.05 -6.97 13.93
N ILE A 80 52.48 -5.79 14.42
CA ILE A 80 51.65 -4.59 14.39
C ILE A 80 51.31 -4.21 12.96
N TYR A 81 52.29 -4.21 12.03
CA TYR A 81 52.07 -3.81 10.63
C TYR A 81 51.21 -4.81 9.90
N GLN A 82 51.27 -6.09 10.22
CA GLN A 82 50.46 -7.14 9.61
C GLN A 82 48.96 -6.89 9.91
N ASP A 83 48.59 -6.73 11.18
CA ASP A 83 47.20 -6.60 11.63
C ASP A 83 46.60 -5.23 11.27
N THR A 84 47.45 -4.21 11.25
CA THR A 84 47.01 -2.84 10.96
C THR A 84 47.25 -2.41 9.49
N HIS A 85 47.66 -3.34 8.60
CA HIS A 85 48.06 -3.05 7.22
C HIS A 85 48.99 -1.82 7.13
N SER A 86 50.08 -1.88 7.89
CA SER A 86 51.04 -0.77 8.00
C SER A 86 50.47 0.52 8.61
N LEU A 87 49.56 0.37 9.62
CA LEU A 87 48.94 1.44 10.40
C LEU A 87 47.88 2.28 9.62
N ILE A 88 47.28 1.72 8.57
CA ILE A 88 46.30 2.45 7.73
C ILE A 88 44.89 1.86 7.78
N THR A 89 44.60 0.87 8.66
CA THR A 89 43.25 0.33 8.85
C THR A 89 42.44 1.16 9.85
N VAL A 90 41.08 1.07 9.75
CA VAL A 90 40.15 1.71 10.68
C VAL A 90 40.30 1.20 12.11
N SER A 91 40.80 -0.03 12.29
CA SER A 91 41.09 -0.64 13.61
C SER A 91 42.35 -0.08 14.28
N THR A 92 43.22 0.63 13.56
CA THR A 92 44.47 1.21 14.10
C THR A 92 44.19 2.20 15.20
N THR A 93 44.85 2.05 16.35
CA THR A 93 44.71 2.95 17.48
C THR A 93 45.97 3.80 17.68
N PRO A 94 45.88 4.96 18.40
CA PRO A 94 47.08 5.76 18.73
C PRO A 94 48.16 4.93 19.44
N GLU A 95 47.78 3.92 20.23
CA GLU A 95 48.71 3.07 20.96
C GLU A 95 49.50 2.16 20.03
N ASP A 96 48.94 1.74 18.89
CA ASP A 96 49.69 0.97 17.89
C ASP A 96 50.82 1.80 17.27
N LEU A 97 50.54 3.09 16.99
CA LEU A 97 51.55 4.01 16.50
C LEU A 97 52.64 4.25 17.55
N ILE A 98 52.26 4.42 18.84
CA ILE A 98 53.20 4.63 19.93
C ILE A 98 54.07 3.38 20.13
N ALA A 99 53.48 2.19 20.11
CA ALA A 99 54.23 0.92 20.22
C ALA A 99 55.21 0.73 19.07
N ALA A 100 54.75 0.97 17.83
CA ALA A 100 55.64 0.91 16.66
C ALA A 100 56.78 1.93 16.74
N ALA A 101 56.54 3.15 17.15
CA ALA A 101 57.56 4.19 17.32
C ALA A 101 58.59 3.79 18.42
N ASP A 102 58.16 3.25 19.56
CA ASP A 102 59.08 2.79 20.64
C ASP A 102 59.96 1.60 20.15
N LEU A 103 59.34 0.65 19.46
CA LEU A 103 60.05 -0.53 18.93
C LEU A 103 61.09 -0.11 17.86
N ILE A 104 60.75 0.85 17.00
CA ILE A 104 61.71 1.42 16.00
C ILE A 104 62.85 2.11 16.73
N LYS A 105 62.56 2.90 17.79
CA LYS A 105 63.57 3.58 18.59
C LYS A 105 64.53 2.58 19.26
N ARG A 106 64.08 1.37 19.63
CA ARG A 106 64.82 0.29 20.20
C ARG A 106 65.62 -0.55 19.17
N GLY A 107 65.53 -0.22 17.89
CA GLY A 107 66.34 -0.77 16.83
C GLY A 107 65.65 -1.79 15.93
N ALA A 108 64.30 -1.74 15.81
CA ALA A 108 63.61 -2.53 14.81
C ALA A 108 64.03 -2.16 13.37
N ASP A 109 64.33 -3.18 12.58
CA ASP A 109 64.77 -3.02 11.16
C ASP A 109 63.57 -3.01 10.21
N LEU A 110 63.14 -1.82 9.80
CA LEU A 110 62.03 -1.64 8.85
C LEU A 110 62.28 -2.21 7.45
N ASN A 111 63.54 -2.35 7.02
CA ASN A 111 63.85 -2.99 5.72
C ASN A 111 63.55 -4.50 5.79
N ARG A 112 63.89 -5.15 6.90
CA ARG A 112 63.42 -6.53 7.13
C ARG A 112 61.92 -6.64 7.18
N VAL A 113 61.22 -5.79 7.94
CA VAL A 113 59.75 -5.76 7.96
C VAL A 113 59.21 -5.62 6.55
N ALA A 114 59.67 -4.66 5.77
CA ALA A 114 59.23 -4.46 4.40
C ALA A 114 59.51 -5.67 3.49
N SER A 115 60.61 -6.41 3.73
CA SER A 115 60.91 -7.62 2.95
C SER A 115 59.95 -8.77 3.23
N PHE A 116 59.45 -8.90 4.48
CA PHE A 116 58.41 -9.86 4.85
C PHE A 116 57.02 -9.45 4.44
N MET A 117 56.71 -8.17 4.45
CA MET A 117 55.42 -7.64 3.98
C MET A 117 55.21 -7.69 2.45
N ARG A 118 56.34 -7.60 1.69
CA ARG A 118 56.32 -7.70 0.23
C ARG A 118 56.28 -9.15 -0.22
N GLN A 119 55.09 -9.77 -0.20
CA GLN A 119 54.93 -11.06 -0.87
C GLN A 119 55.01 -10.86 -2.40
N ARG A 120 55.83 -11.69 -3.07
CA ARG A 120 55.86 -11.73 -4.57
C ARG A 120 55.05 -12.93 -5.01
N LEU A 121 54.27 -12.76 -6.06
CA LEU A 121 53.57 -13.89 -6.69
C LEU A 121 54.62 -14.85 -7.26
N ASN A 122 54.49 -16.14 -7.00
CA ASN A 122 55.28 -17.18 -7.65
C ASN A 122 54.74 -17.48 -9.06
N SER A 123 55.41 -18.34 -9.85
CA SER A 123 55.01 -18.61 -11.24
C SER A 123 53.57 -19.14 -11.34
N GLU A 124 53.15 -20.06 -10.46
CA GLU A 124 51.82 -20.64 -10.47
C GLU A 124 50.78 -19.60 -10.06
N GLN A 125 51.11 -18.70 -9.13
CA GLN A 125 50.22 -17.60 -8.74
C GLN A 125 50.14 -16.53 -9.84
N LEU A 126 51.17 -16.32 -10.64
CA LEU A 126 51.15 -15.45 -11.81
C LEU A 126 50.25 -16.02 -12.92
N ASP A 127 50.28 -17.33 -13.16
CA ASP A 127 49.43 -17.96 -14.15
C ASP A 127 47.94 -17.81 -13.79
N ILE A 128 47.56 -18.08 -12.53
CA ILE A 128 46.17 -17.90 -12.09
C ILE A 128 45.78 -16.42 -12.06
N PHE A 129 46.67 -15.51 -11.69
CA PHE A 129 46.46 -14.07 -11.73
C PHE A 129 46.08 -13.61 -13.14
N ASN A 130 46.84 -14.04 -14.17
CA ASN A 130 46.58 -13.70 -15.55
C ASN A 130 45.26 -14.30 -16.07
N GLU A 131 44.95 -15.54 -15.69
CA GLU A 131 43.67 -16.18 -16.06
C GLU A 131 42.49 -15.47 -15.43
N LEU A 132 42.53 -15.16 -14.12
CA LEU A 132 41.49 -14.40 -13.43
C LEU A 132 41.31 -13.00 -14.01
N LEU A 133 42.43 -12.31 -14.33
CA LEU A 133 42.37 -10.98 -14.92
C LEU A 133 41.75 -11.01 -16.31
N SER A 134 42.03 -12.03 -17.12
CA SER A 134 41.42 -12.21 -18.44
C SER A 134 39.95 -12.61 -18.42
N SER A 135 39.46 -13.13 -17.28
CA SER A 135 38.07 -13.57 -17.08
C SER A 135 37.18 -12.54 -16.36
N LEU A 136 37.62 -11.29 -16.21
CA LEU A 136 36.85 -10.22 -15.58
C LEU A 136 35.53 -10.00 -16.29
N GLU A 137 34.43 -10.22 -15.58
CA GLU A 137 33.07 -9.95 -16.02
C GLU A 137 32.38 -9.00 -15.03
N SER A 138 31.95 -7.82 -15.50
CA SER A 138 31.22 -6.86 -14.69
C SER A 138 29.72 -7.10 -14.82
N HIS A 139 29.02 -7.22 -13.68
CA HIS A 139 27.57 -7.37 -13.59
C HIS A 139 27.00 -6.23 -12.78
N THR A 140 25.92 -5.60 -13.27
CA THR A 140 25.19 -4.58 -12.51
C THR A 140 24.02 -5.26 -11.80
N VAL A 141 24.11 -5.41 -10.49
CA VAL A 141 23.09 -6.03 -9.65
C VAL A 141 22.49 -4.98 -8.75
N ASN A 142 21.18 -4.74 -8.87
CA ASN A 142 20.46 -3.71 -8.08
C ASN A 142 21.12 -2.31 -8.14
N GLY A 143 21.73 -1.97 -9.27
CA GLY A 143 22.46 -0.70 -9.47
C GLY A 143 23.89 -0.70 -8.90
N VAL A 144 24.33 -1.78 -8.27
CA VAL A 144 25.69 -1.98 -7.74
C VAL A 144 26.51 -2.76 -8.76
N GLU A 145 27.73 -2.30 -9.04
CA GLU A 145 28.66 -3.01 -9.91
C GLU A 145 29.38 -4.10 -9.10
N VAL A 146 29.24 -5.35 -9.56
CA VAL A 146 29.85 -6.54 -8.95
C VAL A 146 30.71 -7.22 -10.00
N THR A 147 31.96 -7.48 -9.69
CA THR A 147 32.89 -8.14 -10.61
C THR A 147 32.97 -9.64 -10.29
N LEU A 148 32.84 -10.46 -11.31
CA LEU A 148 33.03 -11.91 -11.24
C LEU A 148 34.29 -12.29 -12.01
N VAL A 149 35.12 -13.13 -11.40
CA VAL A 149 36.32 -13.69 -12.05
C VAL A 149 36.35 -15.20 -11.90
N THR A 150 36.79 -15.92 -12.91
CA THR A 150 36.79 -17.39 -12.91
C THR A 150 38.13 -17.92 -13.44
N ALA A 151 38.61 -19.00 -12.78
CA ALA A 151 39.82 -19.73 -13.27
C ALA A 151 39.68 -21.24 -12.96
N SER A 152 40.45 -22.07 -13.69
CA SER A 152 40.36 -23.51 -13.55
C SER A 152 41.73 -24.18 -13.72
N PHE A 153 42.26 -24.80 -12.67
CA PHE A 153 43.54 -25.52 -12.65
C PHE A 153 43.36 -26.93 -12.10
N ASP A 154 44.22 -27.85 -12.53
CA ASP A 154 44.15 -29.24 -12.16
C ASP A 154 45.10 -29.60 -10.96
N HIS A 155 45.66 -28.57 -10.30
CA HIS A 155 46.47 -28.68 -9.12
C HIS A 155 46.15 -27.62 -8.10
N PHE A 156 46.56 -27.84 -6.86
CA PHE A 156 46.31 -26.90 -5.74
C PHE A 156 47.29 -25.75 -5.73
N ILE A 157 46.81 -24.52 -5.66
CA ILE A 157 47.61 -23.28 -5.57
C ILE A 157 47.37 -22.65 -4.20
N ARG A 158 48.46 -22.32 -3.51
CA ARG A 158 48.41 -21.70 -2.17
C ARG A 158 48.11 -20.19 -2.25
N ASP A 159 47.56 -19.67 -1.18
CA ASP A 159 47.36 -18.22 -0.96
C ASP A 159 46.54 -17.50 -2.05
N LEU A 160 45.50 -18.15 -2.56
CA LEU A 160 44.57 -17.57 -3.54
C LEU A 160 44.01 -16.23 -3.11
N ALA A 161 43.71 -16.05 -1.79
CA ALA A 161 43.19 -14.80 -1.25
C ALA A 161 44.12 -13.62 -1.49
N TYR A 162 45.45 -13.87 -1.47
CA TYR A 162 46.43 -12.85 -1.80
C TYR A 162 46.45 -12.51 -3.28
N VAL A 163 46.31 -13.51 -4.15
CA VAL A 163 46.21 -13.29 -5.60
C VAL A 163 45.01 -12.42 -5.93
N ILE A 164 43.86 -12.72 -5.36
CA ILE A 164 42.62 -11.97 -5.60
C ILE A 164 42.72 -10.55 -5.04
N GLN A 165 43.35 -10.37 -3.85
CA GLN A 165 43.57 -9.03 -3.31
C GLN A 165 44.42 -8.17 -4.27
N ASN A 166 45.45 -8.73 -4.89
CA ASN A 166 46.25 -7.99 -5.89
C ASN A 166 45.41 -7.58 -7.11
N ILE A 167 44.41 -8.39 -7.53
CA ILE A 167 43.52 -8.03 -8.64
C ILE A 167 42.59 -6.89 -8.18
N VAL A 168 42.03 -6.96 -6.98
CA VAL A 168 41.19 -5.90 -6.40
C VAL A 168 41.93 -4.58 -6.37
N ASP A 169 43.18 -4.60 -5.85
CA ASP A 169 43.98 -3.37 -5.71
C ASP A 169 44.41 -2.80 -7.05
N MET A 170 44.77 -3.66 -8.03
CA MET A 170 45.24 -3.25 -9.35
C MET A 170 44.10 -2.66 -10.20
N GLU A 171 42.93 -3.30 -10.22
CA GLU A 171 41.76 -2.90 -11.00
C GLU A 171 40.83 -1.96 -10.25
N ASN A 172 41.14 -1.63 -8.96
CA ASN A 172 40.33 -0.79 -8.08
C ASN A 172 38.88 -1.25 -8.00
N LEU A 173 38.68 -2.54 -7.78
CA LEU A 173 37.36 -3.15 -7.76
C LEU A 173 36.64 -2.89 -6.43
N ALA A 174 35.40 -2.39 -6.49
CA ALA A 174 34.57 -2.14 -5.31
C ALA A 174 34.07 -3.46 -4.68
N SER A 175 33.74 -4.45 -5.50
CA SER A 175 33.40 -5.82 -5.06
C SER A 175 33.81 -6.85 -6.10
N VAL A 176 34.37 -7.99 -5.65
CA VAL A 176 34.78 -9.09 -6.49
C VAL A 176 34.40 -10.44 -5.90
N PHE A 177 33.94 -11.34 -6.75
CA PHE A 177 33.69 -12.74 -6.45
C PHE A 177 34.54 -13.61 -7.38
N ALA A 178 35.54 -14.29 -6.81
CA ALA A 178 36.42 -15.18 -7.55
C ALA A 178 35.96 -16.64 -7.37
N LEU A 179 35.68 -17.33 -8.46
CA LEU A 179 35.37 -18.74 -8.50
C LEU A 179 36.53 -19.50 -9.12
N VAL A 180 37.31 -20.15 -8.31
CA VAL A 180 38.52 -20.85 -8.75
C VAL A 180 38.35 -22.35 -8.55
N ARG A 181 38.32 -23.11 -9.65
CA ARG A 181 38.36 -24.57 -9.60
C ARG A 181 39.81 -25.05 -9.45
N LEU A 182 40.16 -25.70 -8.38
CA LEU A 182 41.43 -26.39 -8.18
C LEU A 182 41.17 -27.88 -7.97
N ASP A 183 41.65 -28.72 -8.84
CA ASP A 183 41.38 -30.14 -8.89
C ASP A 183 39.86 -30.42 -8.88
N ARG A 184 39.31 -31.01 -7.83
CA ARG A 184 37.88 -31.36 -7.73
C ARG A 184 37.07 -30.40 -6.84
N ARG A 185 37.63 -29.29 -6.43
CA ARG A 185 37.01 -28.31 -5.52
C ARG A 185 36.93 -26.94 -6.16
N ILE A 186 35.87 -26.24 -5.87
CA ILE A 186 35.71 -24.85 -6.26
C ILE A 186 35.90 -23.99 -4.99
N TYR A 187 36.74 -23.02 -5.10
CA TYR A 187 36.98 -22.02 -4.06
C TYR A 187 36.28 -20.73 -4.50
N LEU A 188 35.30 -20.32 -3.67
CA LEU A 188 34.71 -18.99 -3.74
C LEU A 188 35.52 -18.10 -2.81
N ILE A 189 36.10 -17.03 -3.32
CA ILE A 189 36.76 -16.01 -2.53
C ILE A 189 36.14 -14.68 -2.92
N ALA A 190 35.63 -13.95 -1.94
CA ALA A 190 34.92 -12.71 -2.17
C ALA A 190 35.51 -11.56 -1.36
N ARG A 191 35.55 -10.37 -1.96
CA ARG A 191 35.99 -9.11 -1.35
C ARG A 191 34.98 -8.03 -1.69
N SER A 192 34.68 -7.16 -0.73
CA SER A 192 33.86 -5.98 -0.93
C SER A 192 34.36 -4.84 -0.07
N SER A 193 34.46 -3.65 -0.63
CA SER A 193 34.70 -2.38 0.07
C SER A 193 33.43 -1.58 0.29
N ILE A 194 32.29 -2.05 -0.22
CA ILE A 194 30.99 -1.37 -0.15
C ILE A 194 30.01 -2.13 0.72
N GLU A 195 29.21 -1.38 1.48
CA GLU A 195 28.25 -1.94 2.44
C GLU A 195 27.09 -2.66 1.78
N GLU A 196 26.76 -2.31 0.54
CA GLU A 196 25.68 -2.90 -0.24
C GLU A 196 25.89 -4.38 -0.56
N VAL A 197 27.15 -4.85 -0.49
CA VAL A 197 27.54 -6.22 -0.81
C VAL A 197 28.20 -6.87 0.42
N ASN A 198 27.40 -7.58 1.21
CA ASN A 198 27.90 -8.38 2.33
C ASN A 198 28.41 -9.75 1.83
N VAL A 199 29.72 -9.87 1.62
CA VAL A 199 30.29 -11.11 1.09
C VAL A 199 30.26 -12.26 2.09
N GLY A 200 30.16 -11.96 3.39
CA GLY A 200 30.06 -12.97 4.45
C GLY A 200 28.75 -13.76 4.35
N GLU A 201 27.62 -13.08 4.23
CA GLU A 201 26.30 -13.71 4.05
C GLU A 201 26.25 -14.55 2.77
N ILE A 202 26.84 -14.05 1.68
CA ILE A 202 26.87 -14.78 0.42
C ILE A 202 27.71 -16.05 0.54
N ALA A 203 28.88 -15.99 1.19
CA ALA A 203 29.73 -17.15 1.40
C ALA A 203 29.06 -18.23 2.28
N GLN A 204 28.28 -17.86 3.28
CA GLN A 204 27.52 -18.80 4.13
C GLN A 204 26.57 -19.69 3.32
N ILE A 205 25.94 -19.19 2.25
CA ILE A 205 25.04 -19.96 1.37
C ILE A 205 25.76 -21.10 0.65
N PHE A 206 27.09 -20.93 0.47
CA PHE A 206 27.95 -21.94 -0.13
C PHE A 206 28.71 -22.78 0.92
N GLY A 207 28.27 -22.73 2.18
CA GLY A 207 28.89 -23.50 3.29
C GLY A 207 30.24 -22.95 3.72
N GLY A 208 30.52 -21.69 3.45
CA GLY A 208 31.69 -20.96 3.90
C GLY A 208 31.39 -19.95 5.01
N GLY A 209 32.22 -18.91 5.11
CA GLY A 209 32.07 -17.84 6.09
C GLY A 209 33.10 -16.74 5.88
N GLY A 210 33.03 -15.75 6.78
CA GLY A 210 33.91 -14.58 6.78
C GLY A 210 33.20 -13.36 7.31
N HIS A 211 33.80 -12.19 7.06
CA HIS A 211 33.24 -10.89 7.41
C HIS A 211 32.53 -10.26 6.21
N ALA A 212 31.78 -9.16 6.44
CA ALA A 212 31.11 -8.43 5.39
C ALA A 212 32.02 -8.02 4.22
N ASN A 213 33.31 -7.75 4.50
CA ASN A 213 34.27 -7.26 3.52
C ASN A 213 35.17 -8.36 2.90
N ALA A 214 35.25 -9.52 3.53
CA ALA A 214 36.14 -10.61 3.11
C ALA A 214 35.59 -11.97 3.55
N ALA A 215 35.34 -12.85 2.61
CA ALA A 215 34.74 -14.15 2.88
C ALA A 215 35.23 -15.21 1.89
N SER A 216 35.08 -16.48 2.25
CA SER A 216 35.43 -17.61 1.39
C SER A 216 34.54 -18.83 1.64
N ALA A 217 34.40 -19.68 0.62
CA ALA A 217 33.74 -20.97 0.72
C ALA A 217 34.48 -22.03 -0.11
N THR A 218 34.39 -23.31 0.30
CA THR A 218 34.91 -24.44 -0.48
C THR A 218 33.76 -25.36 -0.89
N ILE A 219 33.51 -25.46 -2.17
CA ILE A 219 32.39 -26.15 -2.76
C ILE A 219 32.84 -27.44 -3.43
N LYS A 220 32.17 -28.58 -3.14
CA LYS A 220 32.60 -29.92 -3.57
C LYS A 220 31.65 -30.60 -4.55
N GLU A 221 30.39 -30.24 -4.54
CA GLU A 221 29.32 -31.01 -5.20
C GLU A 221 28.75 -30.36 -6.49
N LEU A 222 29.22 -29.15 -6.82
CA LEU A 222 28.71 -28.37 -7.96
C LEU A 222 29.79 -28.17 -9.01
N THR A 223 29.40 -28.00 -10.26
CA THR A 223 30.32 -27.56 -11.33
C THR A 223 30.52 -26.04 -11.27
N LEU A 224 31.58 -25.51 -11.88
CA LEU A 224 31.88 -24.09 -11.91
C LEU A 224 30.71 -23.28 -12.51
N ALA A 225 30.07 -23.79 -13.58
CA ALA A 225 28.92 -23.15 -14.19
C ALA A 225 27.71 -23.09 -13.24
N GLN A 226 27.43 -24.19 -12.50
CA GLN A 226 26.31 -24.21 -11.52
C GLN A 226 26.57 -23.27 -10.35
N VAL A 227 27.83 -23.17 -9.87
CA VAL A 227 28.21 -22.22 -8.81
C VAL A 227 28.04 -20.79 -9.30
N LYS A 228 28.47 -20.49 -10.55
CA LYS A 228 28.32 -19.17 -11.16
C LYS A 228 26.85 -18.77 -11.28
N GLU A 229 26.00 -19.65 -11.81
CA GLU A 229 24.56 -19.40 -11.95
C GLU A 229 23.88 -19.17 -10.58
N LYS A 230 24.18 -20.05 -9.61
CA LYS A 230 23.66 -19.91 -8.25
C LYS A 230 24.12 -18.61 -7.59
N LEU A 231 25.41 -18.26 -7.76
CA LEU A 231 25.97 -17.03 -7.21
C LEU A 231 25.26 -15.79 -7.78
N LEU A 232 25.06 -15.71 -9.09
CA LEU A 232 24.35 -14.60 -9.72
C LEU A 232 22.92 -14.47 -9.21
N GLY A 233 22.19 -15.59 -9.04
CA GLY A 233 20.84 -15.58 -8.45
C GLY A 233 20.81 -15.11 -6.99
N GLU A 234 21.82 -15.50 -6.19
CA GLU A 234 21.89 -15.05 -4.79
C GLU A 234 22.37 -13.58 -4.68
N LEU A 235 23.21 -13.12 -5.60
CA LEU A 235 23.59 -11.70 -5.68
C LEU A 235 22.36 -10.82 -5.96
N GLU A 236 21.48 -11.21 -6.90
CA GLU A 236 20.23 -10.47 -7.14
C GLU A 236 19.35 -10.35 -5.89
N ARG A 237 19.41 -11.34 -5.02
CA ARG A 237 18.61 -11.39 -3.77
C ARG A 237 19.23 -10.60 -2.62
N LEU A 238 20.54 -10.66 -2.46
CA LEU A 238 21.25 -10.18 -1.26
C LEU A 238 21.94 -8.82 -1.43
N VAL A 239 22.29 -8.42 -2.66
CA VAL A 239 22.89 -7.10 -2.89
C VAL A 239 21.85 -6.02 -2.64
N GLN A 240 22.11 -5.13 -1.69
CA GLN A 240 21.19 -4.03 -1.36
C GLN A 240 21.15 -3.01 -2.50
N PRO A 241 19.94 -2.59 -2.93
CA PRO A 241 19.81 -1.63 -4.01
C PRO A 241 20.32 -0.25 -3.62
N LEU A 242 21.00 0.43 -4.58
CA LEU A 242 21.37 1.83 -4.45
C LEU A 242 20.15 2.71 -4.62
N ILE A 243 19.56 3.17 -3.51
CA ILE A 243 18.41 4.06 -3.49
C ILE A 243 18.88 5.47 -3.81
N ARG A 244 18.27 6.10 -4.84
CA ARG A 244 18.51 7.51 -5.19
C ARG A 244 17.41 8.40 -4.62
N ILE A 245 17.70 9.67 -4.48
CA ILE A 245 16.76 10.67 -3.95
C ILE A 245 15.49 10.74 -4.80
N LYS A 246 15.58 10.65 -6.12
CA LYS A 246 14.42 10.62 -7.02
C LYS A 246 13.44 9.47 -6.75
N ASP A 247 13.92 8.37 -6.16
CA ASP A 247 13.09 7.19 -5.86
C ASP A 247 12.24 7.38 -4.58
N VAL A 248 12.61 8.36 -3.75
CA VAL A 248 11.97 8.61 -2.43
C VAL A 248 11.40 10.02 -2.27
N MET A 249 11.78 10.97 -3.13
CA MET A 249 11.31 12.35 -3.05
C MET A 249 9.81 12.49 -3.37
N HIS A 250 9.21 13.52 -2.83
CA HIS A 250 7.88 13.99 -3.22
C HIS A 250 7.99 15.08 -4.29
N ALA A 251 7.33 14.86 -5.43
CA ALA A 251 7.26 15.81 -6.54
C ALA A 251 5.83 15.79 -7.15
N PRO A 252 5.27 16.94 -7.56
CA PRO A 252 5.72 18.29 -7.26
C PRO A 252 5.61 18.60 -5.77
N SER A 253 6.46 19.51 -5.26
CA SER A 253 6.44 19.93 -3.85
C SER A 253 5.56 21.15 -3.64
N ILE A 254 4.87 21.20 -2.51
CA ILE A 254 4.20 22.40 -2.05
C ILE A 254 5.24 23.35 -1.49
N SER A 255 5.19 24.62 -1.88
CA SER A 255 6.14 25.65 -1.49
C SER A 255 5.42 26.94 -1.09
N ALA A 256 6.17 27.84 -0.45
CA ALA A 256 5.78 29.22 -0.20
C ALA A 256 6.64 30.15 -1.05
N ASP A 257 6.12 31.29 -1.43
CA ASP A 257 6.90 32.38 -2.03
C ASP A 257 7.48 33.26 -0.92
N VAL A 258 8.61 33.94 -1.17
CA VAL A 258 9.24 34.86 -0.22
C VAL A 258 8.27 35.94 0.26
N ASN A 259 7.34 36.37 -0.60
CA ASN A 259 6.33 37.39 -0.32
C ASN A 259 5.03 36.81 0.30
N ASP A 260 4.91 35.51 0.48
CA ASP A 260 3.74 34.93 1.13
C ASP A 260 3.65 35.39 2.59
N THR A 261 2.44 35.76 3.02
CA THR A 261 2.22 36.14 4.44
C THR A 261 2.20 34.88 5.32
N ILE A 262 2.60 35.07 6.59
CA ILE A 262 2.55 33.98 7.59
C ILE A 262 1.16 33.34 7.71
N GLU A 263 0.08 34.14 7.62
CA GLU A 263 -1.29 33.62 7.58
C GLU A 263 -1.56 32.74 6.36
N SER A 264 -1.04 33.10 5.17
CA SER A 264 -1.15 32.29 3.95
C SER A 264 -0.39 30.96 4.10
N ILE A 265 0.81 31.03 4.68
CA ILE A 265 1.66 29.86 4.92
C ILE A 265 1.02 28.92 5.96
N GLU A 266 0.42 29.45 7.02
CA GLU A 266 -0.32 28.67 8.02
C GLU A 266 -1.46 27.89 7.36
N LYS A 267 -2.22 28.56 6.50
CA LYS A 267 -3.28 27.91 5.72
C LYS A 267 -2.72 26.79 4.83
N LYS A 268 -1.59 27.02 4.14
CA LYS A 268 -0.92 25.99 3.32
C LYS A 268 -0.45 24.81 4.18
N LEU A 269 0.25 25.06 5.28
CA LEU A 269 0.74 24.00 6.20
C LEU A 269 -0.41 23.17 6.76
N THR A 270 -1.53 23.82 7.10
CA THR A 270 -2.71 23.15 7.65
C THR A 270 -3.46 22.38 6.57
N LEU A 271 -3.69 22.99 5.42
CA LEU A 271 -4.42 22.40 4.30
C LEU A 271 -3.75 21.12 3.77
N TYR A 272 -2.42 21.19 3.61
CA TYR A 272 -1.63 20.07 3.10
C TYR A 272 -1.07 19.14 4.19
N ASN A 273 -1.39 19.42 5.46
CA ASN A 273 -0.89 18.68 6.63
C ASN A 273 0.65 18.56 6.67
N LEU A 274 1.32 19.66 6.33
CA LEU A 274 2.78 19.73 6.28
C LEU A 274 3.36 20.35 7.55
N ASN A 275 4.58 19.95 7.89
CA ASN A 275 5.32 20.51 9.02
C ASN A 275 6.40 21.52 8.62
N THR A 276 6.78 21.53 7.34
CA THR A 276 7.81 22.41 6.80
C THR A 276 7.54 22.62 5.31
N LEU A 277 7.74 23.86 4.85
CA LEU A 277 7.68 24.23 3.43
C LEU A 277 9.02 24.79 2.98
N PRO A 278 9.49 24.52 1.77
CA PRO A 278 10.52 25.30 1.13
C PRO A 278 9.96 26.67 0.74
N VAL A 279 10.76 27.72 0.92
CA VAL A 279 10.45 29.08 0.50
C VAL A 279 11.24 29.36 -0.79
N LEU A 280 10.54 29.84 -1.81
CA LEU A 280 11.10 30.05 -3.15
C LEU A 280 11.20 31.54 -3.46
N SER A 281 12.24 31.89 -4.23
CA SER A 281 12.35 33.10 -5.02
C SER A 281 12.71 32.69 -6.44
N ASP A 282 11.90 33.04 -7.44
CA ASP A 282 12.11 32.67 -8.84
C ASP A 282 12.39 31.17 -9.04
N GLU A 283 11.50 30.31 -8.49
CA GLU A 283 11.57 28.84 -8.52
C GLU A 283 12.75 28.22 -7.73
N LYS A 284 13.65 29.01 -7.18
CA LYS A 284 14.82 28.56 -6.43
C LYS A 284 14.54 28.53 -4.93
N PRO A 285 14.90 27.47 -4.21
CA PRO A 285 14.74 27.43 -2.77
C PRO A 285 15.74 28.37 -2.11
N VAL A 286 15.21 29.36 -1.37
CA VAL A 286 15.99 30.37 -0.62
C VAL A 286 15.86 30.21 0.88
N GLY A 287 14.90 29.42 1.36
CA GLY A 287 14.70 29.18 2.77
C GLY A 287 13.78 28.01 3.07
N LEU A 288 13.66 27.69 4.35
CA LEU A 288 12.68 26.76 4.89
C LEU A 288 11.84 27.44 5.96
N ILE A 289 10.53 27.19 5.97
CA ILE A 289 9.66 27.67 7.03
C ILE A 289 8.93 26.50 7.68
N THR A 290 8.96 26.45 9.02
CA THR A 290 8.37 25.34 9.77
C THR A 290 7.06 25.76 10.43
N ARG A 291 6.15 24.78 10.66
CA ARG A 291 4.91 25.01 11.40
C ARG A 291 5.15 25.71 12.75
N GLN A 292 6.19 25.32 13.47
CA GLN A 292 6.52 25.92 14.76
C GLN A 292 6.88 27.42 14.66
N ILE A 293 7.57 27.82 13.58
CA ILE A 293 7.88 29.25 13.32
C ILE A 293 6.58 29.98 13.04
N VAL A 294 5.72 29.45 12.18
CA VAL A 294 4.44 30.05 11.79
C VAL A 294 3.50 30.18 12.99
N GLU A 295 3.33 29.14 13.80
CA GLU A 295 2.50 29.17 15.01
C GLU A 295 2.99 30.23 16.04
N LYS A 296 4.31 30.31 16.24
CA LYS A 296 4.90 31.35 17.10
C LYS A 296 4.68 32.76 16.54
N ALA A 297 4.86 32.95 15.24
CA ALA A 297 4.64 34.23 14.58
C ALA A 297 3.17 34.69 14.72
N ILE A 298 2.21 33.79 14.52
CA ILE A 298 0.79 34.09 14.72
C ILE A 298 0.51 34.44 16.19
N HIS A 299 1.08 33.69 17.13
CA HIS A 299 0.95 34.00 18.56
C HIS A 299 1.47 35.39 18.94
N HIS A 300 2.51 35.84 18.24
CA HIS A 300 3.07 37.19 18.43
C HIS A 300 2.43 38.26 17.52
N ALA A 301 1.26 38.01 16.95
CA ALA A 301 0.53 38.90 16.06
C ALA A 301 1.27 39.32 14.76
N MET A 302 2.20 38.49 14.29
CA MET A 302 3.00 38.69 13.05
C MET A 302 2.37 37.96 11.84
N ALA A 303 1.06 37.76 11.82
CA ALA A 303 0.35 37.01 10.75
C ALA A 303 0.48 37.64 9.36
N LYS A 304 0.76 38.98 9.31
CA LYS A 304 0.92 39.74 8.07
C LYS A 304 2.36 39.86 7.58
N ASP A 305 3.33 39.43 8.36
CA ASP A 305 4.74 39.45 7.98
C ASP A 305 5.00 38.43 6.87
N HIS A 306 6.06 38.59 6.11
CA HIS A 306 6.38 37.77 4.95
C HIS A 306 7.29 36.59 5.30
N ALA A 307 7.30 35.59 4.43
CA ALA A 307 8.11 34.37 4.60
C ALA A 307 9.61 34.71 4.77
N GLU A 308 10.12 35.67 4.00
CA GLU A 308 11.52 36.09 4.00
C GLU A 308 11.99 36.61 5.38
N ASP A 309 11.10 37.21 6.17
CA ASP A 309 11.41 37.75 7.48
C ASP A 309 11.69 36.69 8.55
N LEU A 310 11.12 35.47 8.35
CA LEU A 310 11.07 34.46 9.39
C LEU A 310 11.59 33.09 8.92
N MET A 311 11.92 32.91 7.64
CA MET A 311 12.43 31.65 7.09
C MET A 311 13.84 31.33 7.63
N ILE A 312 14.16 30.06 7.65
CA ILE A 312 15.50 29.53 7.93
C ILE A 312 16.29 29.61 6.63
N SER A 313 17.26 30.51 6.52
CA SER A 313 18.05 30.73 5.31
C SER A 313 19.27 29.78 5.19
N ARG A 314 19.68 29.14 6.30
CA ARG A 314 20.75 28.13 6.28
C ARG A 314 20.18 26.75 6.21
N PHE A 315 20.26 26.11 5.04
CA PHE A 315 19.76 24.76 4.79
C PHE A 315 20.58 24.12 3.65
N ALA A 316 20.58 22.78 3.63
CA ALA A 316 21.18 21.99 2.58
C ALA A 316 20.14 21.62 1.53
N VAL A 317 20.58 21.46 0.28
CA VAL A 317 19.82 20.94 -0.85
C VAL A 317 20.48 19.66 -1.36
N THR A 318 19.76 18.88 -2.17
CA THR A 318 20.31 17.68 -2.81
C THR A 318 19.85 17.58 -4.26
N SER A 319 20.53 16.73 -5.05
CA SER A 319 20.11 16.43 -6.43
C SER A 319 19.26 15.16 -6.49
N PRO A 320 18.42 14.98 -7.53
CA PRO A 320 17.60 13.79 -7.71
C PRO A 320 18.42 12.50 -7.88
N ASP A 321 19.62 12.61 -8.44
CA ASP A 321 20.50 11.47 -8.67
C ASP A 321 21.47 11.19 -7.50
N ALA A 322 21.45 12.01 -6.45
CA ALA A 322 22.21 11.76 -5.24
C ALA A 322 21.75 10.46 -4.56
N TYR A 323 22.66 9.80 -3.88
CA TYR A 323 22.34 8.59 -3.12
C TYR A 323 21.64 8.94 -1.82
N PHE A 324 20.66 8.14 -1.46
CA PHE A 324 19.89 8.28 -0.22
C PHE A 324 20.78 8.41 1.03
N LYS A 325 21.84 7.63 1.13
CA LYS A 325 22.79 7.68 2.25
C LYS A 325 23.47 9.04 2.42
N SER A 326 23.65 9.80 1.34
CA SER A 326 24.31 11.12 1.40
C SER A 326 23.51 12.19 2.15
N VAL A 327 22.19 12.02 2.27
CA VAL A 327 21.31 12.98 2.96
C VAL A 327 21.03 12.62 4.42
N ILE A 328 21.39 11.41 4.85
CA ILE A 328 21.22 10.95 6.24
C ILE A 328 21.90 11.89 7.25
N PRO A 329 23.18 12.31 7.06
CA PRO A 329 23.85 13.25 7.95
C PRO A 329 23.11 14.58 8.09
N LEU A 330 22.55 15.12 6.99
CA LEU A 330 21.80 16.38 6.98
C LEU A 330 20.58 16.33 7.92
N VAL A 331 19.92 15.18 8.01
CA VAL A 331 18.75 14.99 8.88
C VAL A 331 19.13 14.67 10.31
N ILE A 332 20.17 13.88 10.53
CA ILE A 332 20.57 13.42 11.88
C ILE A 332 21.44 14.47 12.57
N GLU A 333 22.50 14.93 11.92
CA GLU A 333 23.49 15.83 12.50
C GLU A 333 23.04 17.29 12.42
N GLU A 334 22.59 17.75 11.25
CA GLU A 334 22.14 19.12 11.04
C GLU A 334 20.67 19.35 11.44
N LYS A 335 19.94 18.28 11.80
CA LYS A 335 18.52 18.29 12.23
C LYS A 335 17.57 18.94 11.24
N GLN A 336 17.92 18.93 9.95
CA GLN A 336 17.08 19.49 8.90
C GLN A 336 15.84 18.60 8.70
N LYS A 337 14.63 19.20 8.78
CA LYS A 337 13.36 18.45 8.76
C LYS A 337 12.87 18.11 7.34
N LEU A 338 13.30 18.89 6.36
CA LEU A 338 12.94 18.79 4.95
C LEU A 338 14.15 19.18 4.10
N ILE A 339 14.49 18.38 3.11
CA ILE A 339 15.60 18.61 2.19
C ILE A 339 15.01 18.91 0.82
N PRO A 340 15.18 20.14 0.28
CA PRO A 340 14.80 20.46 -1.09
C PRO A 340 15.66 19.69 -2.08
N VAL A 341 15.02 19.16 -3.13
CA VAL A 341 15.68 18.50 -4.25
C VAL A 341 15.66 19.44 -5.44
N VAL A 342 16.84 19.72 -5.98
CA VAL A 342 16.98 20.73 -7.01
C VAL A 342 17.59 20.14 -8.29
N ASP A 343 17.27 20.76 -9.42
CA ASP A 343 17.88 20.48 -10.72
C ASP A 343 19.27 21.15 -10.84
N PRO A 344 20.03 20.94 -11.94
CA PRO A 344 21.32 21.59 -12.15
C PRO A 344 21.27 23.13 -12.19
N ASP A 345 20.10 23.73 -12.50
CA ASP A 345 19.87 25.17 -12.52
C ASP A 345 19.44 25.73 -11.16
N ASN A 346 19.42 24.85 -10.14
CA ASN A 346 19.00 25.11 -8.76
C ASN A 346 17.50 25.42 -8.60
N ASN A 347 16.63 24.95 -9.52
CA ASN A 347 15.18 25.06 -9.37
C ASN A 347 14.67 23.89 -8.53
N LEU A 348 13.63 24.14 -7.73
CA LEU A 348 13.02 23.14 -6.88
C LEU A 348 12.22 22.12 -7.72
N ILE A 349 12.63 20.87 -7.71
CA ILE A 349 11.91 19.79 -8.41
C ILE A 349 11.20 18.81 -7.46
N GLY A 350 11.56 18.81 -6.18
CA GLY A 350 10.93 17.93 -5.19
C GLY A 350 11.45 18.21 -3.78
N VAL A 351 11.00 17.42 -2.83
CA VAL A 351 11.45 17.47 -1.43
C VAL A 351 11.55 16.07 -0.84
N VAL A 352 12.48 15.89 0.11
CA VAL A 352 12.58 14.70 0.96
C VAL A 352 12.38 15.11 2.40
N SER A 353 11.43 14.51 3.09
CA SER A 353 11.17 14.78 4.50
C SER A 353 11.91 13.78 5.40
N ARG A 354 12.06 14.16 6.69
CA ARG A 354 12.58 13.23 7.71
C ARG A 354 11.75 11.94 7.80
N GLY A 355 10.43 12.01 7.59
CA GLY A 355 9.54 10.85 7.59
C GLY A 355 9.85 9.87 6.48
N ASP A 356 10.22 10.35 5.30
CA ASP A 356 10.60 9.50 4.17
C ASP A 356 11.92 8.77 4.45
N LEU A 357 12.89 9.49 5.04
CA LEU A 357 14.17 8.91 5.45
C LEU A 357 14.00 7.83 6.53
N LEU A 358 13.21 8.10 7.56
CA LEU A 358 12.93 7.13 8.62
C LEU A 358 12.20 5.89 8.08
N ARG A 359 11.30 6.06 7.13
CA ARG A 359 10.60 4.95 6.49
C ARG A 359 11.58 4.04 5.75
N VAL A 360 12.45 4.61 4.92
CA VAL A 360 13.45 3.85 4.16
C VAL A 360 14.43 3.12 5.10
N LEU A 361 14.84 3.76 6.21
CA LEU A 361 15.72 3.13 7.20
C LEU A 361 15.02 2.02 7.99
N HIS A 362 13.78 2.24 8.42
CA HIS A 362 12.99 1.23 9.14
C HIS A 362 12.78 -0.03 8.30
N ASP A 363 12.43 0.16 7.05
CA ASP A 363 12.22 -0.95 6.11
C ASP A 363 13.50 -1.70 5.75
N GLY A 364 14.66 -1.07 5.94
CA GLY A 364 15.97 -1.71 5.84
C GLY A 364 16.33 -2.56 7.08
N LEU A 365 15.81 -2.23 8.26
CA LEU A 365 16.10 -2.93 9.52
C LEU A 365 15.18 -4.14 9.79
N GLU A 366 13.99 -4.18 9.18
CA GLU A 366 13.05 -5.32 9.33
C GLU A 366 13.40 -6.51 8.40
N GLN A 367 14.52 -6.47 7.70
CA GLN A 367 14.96 -7.56 6.81
C GLN A 367 15.46 -8.82 7.53
N ASP A 368 15.60 -8.79 8.86
CA ASP A 368 16.06 -9.97 9.62
C ASP A 368 14.99 -11.04 9.88
N GLU A 369 13.71 -10.80 9.66
CA GLU A 369 12.69 -11.83 9.89
C GLU A 369 11.54 -12.00 8.87
N ARG A 370 11.42 -11.28 7.76
CA ARG A 370 10.55 -11.64 6.60
C ARG A 370 10.68 -10.61 5.47
N PRO A 371 10.59 -11.00 4.18
CA PRO A 371 10.70 -10.04 3.08
C PRO A 371 9.44 -9.17 3.00
N VAL A 372 9.56 -7.90 3.40
CA VAL A 372 8.56 -6.88 3.09
C VAL A 372 8.97 -6.22 1.78
N SER A 373 8.21 -6.50 0.72
CA SER A 373 8.44 -5.94 -0.59
C SER A 373 8.16 -4.44 -0.60
N PHE A 374 9.23 -3.65 -0.72
CA PHE A 374 9.15 -2.22 -1.00
C PHE A 374 9.09 -1.98 -2.52
N GLN A 375 8.01 -1.42 -2.99
CA GLN A 375 7.86 -1.06 -4.40
C GLN A 375 8.16 0.41 -4.62
N GLY A 376 9.30 0.65 -5.00
CA GLY A 376 10.19 1.70 -5.39
C GLY A 376 11.61 1.14 -5.40
N ARG A 377 11.80 -0.13 -5.06
CA ARG A 377 13.08 -0.82 -5.11
C ARG A 377 13.12 -1.73 -6.33
N SER A 378 14.19 -1.66 -7.08
CA SER A 378 14.57 -2.68 -8.06
C SER A 378 15.07 -3.97 -7.36
N GLY A 379 14.21 -4.61 -6.58
CA GLY A 379 14.26 -6.03 -6.31
C GLY A 379 13.01 -6.59 -6.95
N THR A 380 13.08 -7.68 -7.66
CA THR A 380 12.06 -8.30 -8.52
C THR A 380 10.69 -7.62 -8.40
N GLN A 381 10.51 -6.55 -9.17
CA GLN A 381 9.21 -5.85 -9.22
C GLN A 381 8.17 -6.90 -9.61
N LYS A 382 7.17 -7.09 -8.77
CA LYS A 382 6.11 -8.07 -9.00
C LYS A 382 5.41 -7.72 -10.31
N CYS A 383 5.83 -8.35 -11.39
CA CYS A 383 5.21 -8.17 -12.69
C CYS A 383 3.88 -8.92 -12.72
N LEU A 384 2.79 -8.19 -12.95
CA LEU A 384 1.44 -8.72 -12.99
C LEU A 384 0.94 -8.99 -14.42
N LYS A 385 1.78 -8.85 -15.46
CA LYS A 385 1.36 -8.97 -16.85
C LYS A 385 0.67 -10.31 -17.15
N SER A 386 1.24 -11.41 -16.71
CA SER A 386 0.64 -12.74 -16.89
C SER A 386 -0.68 -12.89 -16.14
N LEU A 387 -0.77 -12.38 -14.92
CA LEU A 387 -1.98 -12.41 -14.11
C LEU A 387 -3.10 -11.56 -14.75
N ILE A 388 -2.78 -10.37 -15.21
CA ILE A 388 -3.72 -9.47 -15.91
C ILE A 388 -4.23 -10.14 -17.19
N LYS A 389 -3.34 -10.74 -17.98
CA LYS A 389 -3.69 -11.46 -19.21
C LYS A 389 -4.58 -12.68 -18.95
N GLU A 390 -4.41 -13.36 -17.84
CA GLU A 390 -5.23 -14.51 -17.43
C GLU A 390 -6.64 -14.09 -16.98
N ARG A 391 -6.76 -12.91 -16.34
CA ARG A 391 -7.99 -12.48 -15.66
C ARG A 391 -8.88 -11.58 -16.48
N LEU A 392 -8.31 -10.82 -17.40
CA LEU A 392 -9.08 -9.98 -18.31
C LEU A 392 -9.56 -10.74 -19.53
N ASP A 393 -10.70 -10.34 -20.04
CA ASP A 393 -11.15 -10.74 -21.36
C ASP A 393 -10.11 -10.34 -22.40
N LYS A 394 -9.93 -11.17 -23.43
CA LYS A 394 -8.89 -10.98 -24.44
C LYS A 394 -8.96 -9.61 -25.11
N ASP A 395 -10.17 -9.12 -25.39
CA ASP A 395 -10.37 -7.83 -26.05
C ASP A 395 -10.02 -6.68 -25.12
N VAL A 396 -10.38 -6.76 -23.84
CA VAL A 396 -10.03 -5.77 -22.81
C VAL A 396 -8.51 -5.73 -22.59
N PHE A 397 -7.86 -6.90 -22.56
CA PHE A 397 -6.40 -6.95 -22.46
C PHE A 397 -5.71 -6.33 -23.67
N ASN A 398 -6.22 -6.57 -24.89
CA ASN A 398 -5.73 -5.96 -26.14
C ASN A 398 -5.90 -4.44 -26.12
N HIS A 399 -7.03 -3.92 -25.60
CA HIS A 399 -7.20 -2.47 -25.39
C HIS A 399 -6.13 -1.93 -24.45
N LEU A 400 -5.87 -2.61 -23.32
CA LEU A 400 -4.88 -2.18 -22.35
C LEU A 400 -3.45 -2.17 -22.94
N GLU A 401 -3.08 -3.17 -23.76
CA GLU A 401 -1.79 -3.19 -24.45
C GLU A 401 -1.64 -2.04 -25.45
N LYS A 402 -2.67 -1.74 -26.23
CA LYS A 402 -2.64 -0.59 -27.16
C LYS A 402 -2.56 0.74 -26.41
N ILE A 403 -3.29 0.90 -25.32
CA ILE A 403 -3.22 2.08 -24.45
C ILE A 403 -1.79 2.28 -23.92
N SER A 404 -1.16 1.20 -23.46
CA SER A 404 0.24 1.20 -23.02
C SER A 404 1.18 1.68 -24.14
N GLN A 405 1.02 1.13 -25.36
CA GLN A 405 1.84 1.52 -26.52
C GLN A 405 1.65 3.00 -26.92
N ILE A 406 0.42 3.49 -26.85
CA ILE A 406 0.13 4.91 -27.12
C ILE A 406 0.79 5.80 -26.06
N GLY A 407 0.69 5.42 -24.79
CA GLY A 407 1.36 6.12 -23.68
C GLY A 407 2.89 6.16 -23.84
N ASP A 408 3.49 5.03 -24.21
CA ASP A 408 4.94 4.96 -24.48
C ASP A 408 5.36 5.87 -25.67
N ARG A 409 4.57 5.86 -26.76
CA ARG A 409 4.80 6.73 -27.92
C ARG A 409 4.73 8.22 -27.57
N LEU A 410 3.81 8.59 -26.69
CA LEU A 410 3.63 9.97 -26.23
C LEU A 410 4.52 10.36 -25.04
N ASN A 411 5.32 9.42 -24.54
CA ASN A 411 6.16 9.57 -23.33
C ASN A 411 5.35 10.00 -22.10
N ILE A 412 4.16 9.39 -21.92
CA ILE A 412 3.25 9.67 -20.79
C ILE A 412 3.25 8.49 -19.84
N LEU A 413 3.36 8.77 -18.53
CA LEU A 413 3.27 7.74 -17.50
C LEU A 413 1.80 7.41 -17.20
N LEU A 414 1.44 6.14 -17.38
CA LEU A 414 0.10 5.62 -17.18
C LEU A 414 0.09 4.55 -16.10
N TYR A 415 -0.98 4.54 -15.31
CA TYR A 415 -1.16 3.60 -14.21
C TYR A 415 -2.61 3.10 -14.16
N VAL A 416 -2.80 1.80 -14.05
CA VAL A 416 -4.10 1.23 -13.62
C VAL A 416 -4.16 1.28 -12.12
N VAL A 417 -5.28 1.70 -11.53
CA VAL A 417 -5.36 2.01 -10.09
C VAL A 417 -6.63 1.47 -9.43
N GLY A 418 -6.64 1.49 -8.12
CA GLY A 418 -7.82 1.35 -7.29
C GLY A 418 -8.42 -0.05 -7.23
N GLY A 419 -9.74 -0.14 -7.40
CA GLY A 419 -10.52 -1.37 -7.22
C GLY A 419 -10.06 -2.53 -8.08
N PHE A 420 -9.69 -2.27 -9.32
CA PHE A 420 -9.18 -3.29 -10.23
C PHE A 420 -7.92 -3.99 -9.69
N VAL A 421 -6.94 -3.22 -9.20
CA VAL A 421 -5.67 -3.80 -8.70
C VAL A 421 -5.91 -4.65 -7.46
N ARG A 422 -6.76 -4.18 -6.55
CA ARG A 422 -7.18 -4.94 -5.36
C ARG A 422 -7.87 -6.25 -5.77
N ASP A 423 -8.86 -6.19 -6.65
CA ASP A 423 -9.68 -7.33 -7.05
C ASP A 423 -8.85 -8.35 -7.84
N LEU A 424 -7.90 -7.87 -8.67
CA LEU A 424 -6.92 -8.72 -9.36
C LEU A 424 -6.08 -9.55 -8.35
N LEU A 425 -5.60 -8.91 -7.28
CA LEU A 425 -4.80 -9.57 -6.24
C LEU A 425 -5.63 -10.51 -5.35
N LEU A 426 -6.93 -10.22 -5.15
CA LEU A 426 -7.88 -11.05 -4.42
C LEU A 426 -8.50 -12.17 -5.27
N ASN A 427 -8.15 -12.27 -6.54
CA ASN A 427 -8.75 -13.22 -7.47
C ASN A 427 -10.27 -13.03 -7.64
N ILE A 428 -10.75 -11.80 -7.64
CA ILE A 428 -12.14 -11.41 -7.86
C ILE A 428 -12.28 -10.91 -9.29
N PRO A 429 -13.22 -11.42 -10.10
CA PRO A 429 -13.45 -10.92 -11.46
C PRO A 429 -13.83 -9.43 -11.43
N ASN A 430 -13.08 -8.63 -12.15
CA ASN A 430 -13.33 -7.21 -12.33
C ASN A 430 -12.82 -6.76 -13.70
N GLN A 431 -13.67 -6.14 -14.50
CA GLN A 431 -13.36 -5.61 -15.83
C GLN A 431 -13.40 -4.07 -15.85
N ASP A 432 -13.65 -3.43 -14.69
CA ASP A 432 -13.74 -1.98 -14.57
C ASP A 432 -12.34 -1.39 -14.34
N ILE A 433 -11.78 -0.78 -15.39
CA ILE A 433 -10.41 -0.31 -15.40
C ILE A 433 -10.37 1.21 -15.29
N ASP A 434 -9.78 1.69 -14.20
CA ASP A 434 -9.45 3.10 -13.98
C ASP A 434 -7.99 3.36 -14.36
N ILE A 435 -7.74 4.33 -15.24
CA ILE A 435 -6.38 4.74 -15.62
C ILE A 435 -6.08 6.14 -15.07
N VAL A 436 -4.99 6.25 -14.34
CA VAL A 436 -4.43 7.53 -13.91
C VAL A 436 -3.26 7.91 -14.82
N VAL A 437 -3.31 9.14 -15.30
CA VAL A 437 -2.31 9.76 -16.17
C VAL A 437 -1.47 10.73 -15.34
N GLU A 438 -0.18 10.52 -15.25
CA GLU A 438 0.73 11.50 -14.67
C GLU A 438 1.08 12.54 -15.73
N GLY A 439 0.27 13.62 -15.77
CA GLY A 439 0.27 14.62 -16.82
C GLY A 439 -1.15 15.10 -17.19
N GLU A 440 -1.41 15.28 -18.48
CA GLU A 440 -2.67 15.81 -18.99
C GLU A 440 -3.63 14.66 -19.38
N GLY A 441 -4.52 14.24 -18.47
CA GLY A 441 -5.43 13.11 -18.68
C GLY A 441 -6.52 13.37 -19.73
N ILE A 442 -7.09 14.59 -19.80
CA ILE A 442 -8.16 14.92 -20.75
C ILE A 442 -7.65 14.91 -22.21
N PRO A 443 -6.51 15.55 -22.57
CA PRO A 443 -5.93 15.42 -23.89
C PRO A 443 -5.55 13.98 -24.25
N PHE A 444 -5.03 13.22 -23.30
CA PHE A 444 -4.73 11.81 -23.52
C PHE A 444 -5.99 10.99 -23.82
N ALA A 445 -7.08 11.19 -23.08
CA ALA A 445 -8.38 10.54 -23.34
C ALA A 445 -8.94 10.88 -24.73
N ALA A 446 -8.78 12.13 -25.18
CA ALA A 446 -9.19 12.54 -26.52
C ALA A 446 -8.37 11.82 -27.61
N CYS A 447 -7.06 11.74 -27.45
CA CYS A 447 -6.17 10.99 -28.34
C CYS A 447 -6.55 9.50 -28.41
N LEU A 448 -6.87 8.88 -27.27
CA LEU A 448 -7.34 7.48 -27.25
C LEU A 448 -8.64 7.30 -28.00
N ALA A 449 -9.62 8.18 -27.77
CA ALA A 449 -10.91 8.12 -28.47
C ALA A 449 -10.73 8.22 -30.00
N GLU A 450 -9.83 9.09 -30.47
CA GLU A 450 -9.50 9.22 -31.90
C GLU A 450 -8.82 7.95 -32.44
N GLU A 451 -7.80 7.43 -31.77
CA GLU A 451 -7.02 6.24 -32.19
C GLU A 451 -7.87 4.95 -32.25
N PHE A 452 -8.86 4.83 -31.39
CA PHE A 452 -9.75 3.68 -31.34
C PHE A 452 -11.07 3.90 -32.11
N GLY A 453 -11.33 5.09 -32.64
CA GLY A 453 -12.63 5.45 -33.25
C GLY A 453 -13.78 5.46 -32.24
N GLY A 454 -13.51 5.74 -30.99
CA GLY A 454 -14.44 5.78 -29.89
C GLY A 454 -15.02 7.17 -29.61
N ARG A 455 -15.66 7.30 -28.45
CA ARG A 455 -16.21 8.57 -27.95
C ARG A 455 -15.59 8.92 -26.61
N VAL A 456 -15.41 10.21 -26.33
CA VAL A 456 -14.94 10.72 -25.04
C VAL A 456 -15.93 11.71 -24.43
N THR A 457 -16.12 11.60 -23.11
CA THR A 457 -16.86 12.60 -22.31
C THR A 457 -15.94 13.03 -21.18
N SER A 458 -15.69 14.34 -21.08
CA SER A 458 -14.73 14.90 -20.11
C SER A 458 -15.41 15.81 -19.09
N HIS A 459 -14.89 15.82 -17.88
CA HIS A 459 -15.26 16.68 -16.76
C HIS A 459 -14.04 17.52 -16.34
N GLU A 460 -13.90 18.71 -16.93
CA GLU A 460 -12.72 19.59 -16.72
C GLU A 460 -12.48 19.90 -15.25
N LYS A 461 -13.54 20.18 -14.48
CA LYS A 461 -13.44 20.53 -13.06
C LYS A 461 -12.71 19.47 -12.21
N PHE A 462 -12.78 18.21 -12.58
CA PHE A 462 -12.17 17.10 -11.84
C PHE A 462 -11.03 16.44 -12.61
N GLY A 463 -10.70 16.90 -13.81
CA GLY A 463 -9.65 16.33 -14.65
C GLY A 463 -9.91 14.86 -15.01
N THR A 464 -11.18 14.48 -15.24
CA THR A 464 -11.59 13.11 -15.55
C THR A 464 -12.27 13.02 -16.90
N SER A 465 -12.12 11.88 -17.57
CA SER A 465 -12.76 11.57 -18.86
C SER A 465 -13.19 10.11 -18.89
N VAL A 466 -14.28 9.83 -19.56
CA VAL A 466 -14.74 8.47 -19.88
C VAL A 466 -14.56 8.26 -21.37
N VAL A 467 -13.80 7.25 -21.76
CA VAL A 467 -13.61 6.81 -23.14
C VAL A 467 -14.48 5.59 -23.37
N ILE A 468 -15.33 5.63 -24.40
CA ILE A 468 -16.22 4.54 -24.81
C ILE A 468 -15.73 4.04 -26.17
N PHE A 469 -15.29 2.78 -26.21
CA PHE A 469 -14.81 2.14 -27.41
C PHE A 469 -15.98 1.72 -28.35
N PRO A 470 -15.70 1.42 -29.63
CA PRO A 470 -16.75 1.01 -30.57
C PRO A 470 -17.49 -0.28 -30.19
N ASP A 471 -16.88 -1.17 -29.44
CA ASP A 471 -17.45 -2.40 -28.89
C ASP A 471 -18.35 -2.15 -27.65
N GLY A 472 -18.44 -0.90 -27.19
CA GLY A 472 -19.21 -0.49 -26.01
C GLY A 472 -18.45 -0.57 -24.68
N TYR A 473 -17.20 -1.08 -24.68
CA TYR A 473 -16.38 -1.10 -23.46
C TYR A 473 -15.99 0.32 -23.04
N ARG A 474 -15.90 0.58 -21.71
CA ARG A 474 -15.59 1.89 -21.14
C ARG A 474 -14.34 1.83 -20.31
N ILE A 475 -13.53 2.87 -20.39
CA ILE A 475 -12.40 3.11 -19.51
C ILE A 475 -12.49 4.52 -18.92
N ASP A 476 -12.31 4.60 -17.60
CA ASP A 476 -12.25 5.87 -16.90
C ASP A 476 -10.78 6.35 -16.86
N ILE A 477 -10.56 7.59 -17.27
CA ILE A 477 -9.24 8.22 -17.33
C ILE A 477 -9.25 9.44 -16.43
N ALA A 478 -8.31 9.51 -15.49
CA ALA A 478 -8.15 10.63 -14.58
C ALA A 478 -6.72 11.18 -14.63
N THR A 479 -6.59 12.49 -14.54
CA THR A 479 -5.31 13.15 -14.26
C THR A 479 -4.89 12.81 -12.84
N ALA A 480 -3.61 12.43 -12.62
CA ALA A 480 -3.04 12.26 -11.30
C ALA A 480 -3.19 13.57 -10.50
N ARG A 481 -3.80 13.49 -9.33
CA ARG A 481 -4.17 14.68 -8.58
C ARG A 481 -4.05 14.51 -7.08
N MET A 482 -3.87 15.62 -6.40
CA MET A 482 -4.03 15.77 -4.97
C MET A 482 -5.40 16.38 -4.66
N GLU A 483 -6.00 15.99 -3.55
CA GLU A 483 -7.26 16.51 -3.06
C GLU A 483 -7.08 17.14 -1.69
N TYR A 484 -7.78 18.25 -1.44
CA TYR A 484 -7.85 18.86 -0.13
C TYR A 484 -9.25 19.38 0.16
N TYR A 485 -9.61 19.38 1.43
CA TYR A 485 -10.96 19.65 1.89
C TYR A 485 -10.96 20.96 2.70
N LYS A 486 -11.77 21.95 2.29
CA LYS A 486 -11.86 23.24 2.98
C LYS A 486 -12.47 23.13 4.39
N TYR A 487 -13.32 22.15 4.59
CA TYR A 487 -13.95 21.80 5.87
C TYR A 487 -14.40 20.34 5.82
N PRO A 488 -14.63 19.67 6.97
CA PRO A 488 -15.09 18.27 7.00
C PRO A 488 -16.33 18.06 6.14
N GLY A 489 -16.32 17.04 5.28
CA GLY A 489 -17.45 16.72 4.39
C GLY A 489 -17.64 17.63 3.16
N ALA A 490 -16.74 18.61 2.93
CA ALA A 490 -16.76 19.42 1.70
C ALA A 490 -16.50 18.55 0.46
N LEU A 491 -16.86 19.06 -0.72
CA LEU A 491 -16.31 18.51 -1.96
C LEU A 491 -14.85 18.90 -2.09
N PRO A 492 -13.96 17.97 -2.52
CA PRO A 492 -12.54 18.25 -2.63
C PRO A 492 -12.25 19.31 -3.69
N THR A 493 -11.27 20.16 -3.41
CA THR A 493 -10.57 20.93 -4.44
C THR A 493 -9.43 20.07 -4.95
N VAL A 494 -9.21 20.03 -6.26
CA VAL A 494 -8.25 19.16 -6.91
C VAL A 494 -7.12 19.96 -7.55
N GLU A 495 -5.89 19.48 -7.41
CA GLU A 495 -4.70 20.02 -8.07
C GLU A 495 -3.90 18.88 -8.71
N LYS A 496 -3.30 19.12 -9.89
CA LYS A 496 -2.47 18.14 -10.58
C LYS A 496 -1.28 17.72 -9.70
N SER A 497 -0.96 16.43 -9.68
CA SER A 497 0.10 15.90 -8.83
C SER A 497 0.68 14.60 -9.39
N SER A 498 1.54 13.94 -8.64
CA SER A 498 2.11 12.63 -8.97
C SER A 498 1.14 11.49 -8.66
N VAL A 499 1.38 10.29 -9.23
CA VAL A 499 0.64 9.08 -8.88
C VAL A 499 0.71 8.76 -7.39
N LYS A 500 1.84 9.02 -6.72
CA LYS A 500 1.99 8.81 -5.28
C LYS A 500 1.00 9.66 -4.47
N SER A 501 0.82 10.93 -4.85
CA SER A 501 -0.16 11.82 -4.22
C SER A 501 -1.60 11.39 -4.54
N ASP A 502 -1.87 10.94 -5.77
CA ASP A 502 -3.16 10.40 -6.15
C ASP A 502 -3.55 9.16 -5.34
N LEU A 503 -2.60 8.27 -5.11
CA LEU A 503 -2.81 7.09 -4.26
C LEU A 503 -2.98 7.48 -2.79
N PHE A 504 -2.26 8.51 -2.30
CA PHE A 504 -2.35 8.97 -0.90
C PHE A 504 -3.70 9.60 -0.53
N ARG A 505 -4.40 10.25 -1.48
CA ARG A 505 -5.73 10.87 -1.23
C ARG A 505 -6.87 9.86 -1.15
N ARG A 506 -6.65 8.59 -1.49
CA ARG A 506 -7.69 7.55 -1.52
C ARG A 506 -8.16 7.18 -0.12
N ASP A 507 -9.16 6.33 -0.04
CA ASP A 507 -9.82 5.97 1.21
C ASP A 507 -8.97 5.01 2.09
N PHE A 508 -8.49 3.90 1.50
CA PHE A 508 -7.82 2.81 2.23
C PHE A 508 -6.57 2.34 1.50
N THR A 509 -5.61 1.80 2.25
CA THR A 509 -4.35 1.23 1.71
C THR A 509 -4.61 0.18 0.64
N VAL A 510 -5.58 -0.69 0.84
CA VAL A 510 -5.98 -1.76 -0.11
C VAL A 510 -6.49 -1.23 -1.46
N ASN A 511 -6.91 0.03 -1.53
CA ASN A 511 -7.32 0.71 -2.77
C ASN A 511 -6.25 1.68 -3.31
N SER A 512 -5.10 1.77 -2.62
CA SER A 512 -4.03 2.73 -2.93
C SER A 512 -2.82 2.06 -3.56
N MET A 513 -3.08 1.05 -4.37
CA MET A 513 -2.11 0.35 -5.21
C MET A 513 -2.32 0.70 -6.69
N ALA A 514 -1.26 0.61 -7.46
CA ALA A 514 -1.30 0.84 -8.91
C ALA A 514 -0.52 -0.22 -9.68
N VAL A 515 -0.82 -0.39 -10.95
CA VAL A 515 -0.02 -1.14 -11.92
C VAL A 515 0.47 -0.16 -12.98
N LYS A 516 1.78 -0.04 -13.11
CA LYS A 516 2.38 0.81 -14.13
C LYS A 516 2.12 0.22 -15.52
N LEU A 517 1.73 1.03 -16.50
CA LEU A 517 1.46 0.56 -17.85
C LEU A 517 2.59 0.90 -18.84
N THR A 518 3.32 1.99 -18.62
CA THR A 518 4.28 2.56 -19.59
C THR A 518 5.71 2.60 -19.05
N GLY A 519 6.68 2.68 -19.96
CA GLY A 519 8.10 2.82 -19.65
C GLY A 519 8.76 1.54 -19.13
N ALA A 520 9.98 1.69 -18.61
CA ALA A 520 10.68 0.59 -17.97
C ALA A 520 9.86 0.02 -16.81
N ASN A 521 9.82 -1.30 -16.67
CA ASN A 521 9.01 -2.00 -15.67
C ASN A 521 7.48 -1.84 -15.86
N ALA A 522 7.00 -1.79 -17.11
CA ALA A 522 5.57 -1.86 -17.40
C ALA A 522 4.95 -3.14 -16.81
N TYR A 523 3.68 -3.05 -16.39
CA TYR A 523 2.90 -4.08 -15.70
C TYR A 523 3.44 -4.47 -14.30
N CYS A 524 4.33 -3.66 -13.71
CA CYS A 524 4.75 -3.86 -12.33
C CYS A 524 3.78 -3.23 -11.34
N LEU A 525 3.56 -3.92 -10.21
CA LEU A 525 2.78 -3.41 -9.09
C LEU A 525 3.54 -2.25 -8.42
N ILE A 526 2.83 -1.19 -8.08
CA ILE A 526 3.29 -0.05 -7.29
C ILE A 526 2.44 0.01 -6.01
N ASP A 527 3.09 -0.13 -4.87
CA ASP A 527 2.47 -0.07 -3.55
C ASP A 527 3.31 0.77 -2.58
N PHE A 528 2.93 2.03 -2.42
CA PHE A 528 3.63 2.96 -1.52
C PHE A 528 3.16 2.86 -0.05
N PHE A 529 2.02 2.21 0.19
CA PHE A 529 1.31 2.28 1.47
C PHE A 529 1.01 0.91 2.09
N ASN A 530 1.71 -0.12 1.64
CA ASN A 530 1.58 -1.50 2.12
C ASN A 530 0.18 -2.12 1.90
N GLY A 531 -0.53 -1.71 0.85
CA GLY A 531 -1.86 -2.22 0.52
C GLY A 531 -1.87 -3.73 0.23
N GLU A 532 -0.82 -4.27 -0.40
CA GLU A 532 -0.71 -5.73 -0.62
C GLU A 532 -0.57 -6.50 0.70
N ARG A 533 0.18 -5.98 1.68
CA ARG A 533 0.29 -6.58 3.01
C ARG A 533 -1.08 -6.60 3.69
N ASP A 534 -1.78 -5.47 3.67
CA ASP A 534 -3.09 -5.32 4.31
C ASP A 534 -4.14 -6.21 3.64
N LEU A 535 -4.06 -6.44 2.33
CA LEU A 535 -4.86 -7.46 1.62
C LEU A 535 -4.58 -8.88 2.13
N ARG A 536 -3.31 -9.23 2.34
CA ARG A 536 -2.92 -10.56 2.83
C ARG A 536 -3.34 -10.78 4.28
N SER A 537 -3.23 -9.76 5.13
CA SER A 537 -3.69 -9.81 6.53
C SER A 537 -5.21 -9.67 6.65
N ARG A 538 -5.92 -9.31 5.59
CA ARG A 538 -7.36 -9.04 5.56
C ARG A 538 -7.75 -7.92 6.52
N GLU A 539 -6.99 -6.85 6.52
CA GLU A 539 -7.23 -5.68 7.36
C GLU A 539 -7.48 -4.43 6.54
N ILE A 540 -8.33 -3.53 7.05
CA ILE A 540 -8.61 -2.22 6.46
C ILE A 540 -7.87 -1.16 7.24
N HIS A 541 -6.95 -0.47 6.58
CA HIS A 541 -6.20 0.66 7.12
C HIS A 541 -6.47 1.93 6.31
N VAL A 542 -6.50 3.07 7.01
CA VAL A 542 -6.56 4.39 6.38
C VAL A 542 -5.15 4.91 6.09
N LEU A 543 -5.03 5.79 5.11
CA LEU A 543 -3.74 6.35 4.68
C LEU A 543 -3.18 7.39 5.64
N HIS A 544 -4.05 8.09 6.38
CA HIS A 544 -3.66 9.07 7.40
C HIS A 544 -4.76 9.24 8.47
N SER A 545 -4.39 9.80 9.62
CA SER A 545 -5.25 9.94 10.80
C SER A 545 -6.49 10.84 10.60
N LEU A 546 -6.45 11.77 9.64
CA LEU A 546 -7.53 12.69 9.34
C LEU A 546 -8.51 12.17 8.27
N SER A 547 -8.29 10.98 7.73
CA SER A 547 -9.03 10.42 6.60
C SER A 547 -10.55 10.46 6.77
N PHE A 548 -11.06 10.06 7.93
CA PHE A 548 -12.50 10.10 8.25
C PHE A 548 -13.02 11.50 8.61
N ILE A 549 -12.13 12.39 9.05
CA ILE A 549 -12.46 13.78 9.36
C ILE A 549 -12.66 14.57 8.08
N GLU A 550 -11.75 14.42 7.12
CA GLU A 550 -11.81 15.09 5.81
C GLU A 550 -13.03 14.66 5.00
N ASP A 551 -13.27 13.36 4.92
CA ASP A 551 -14.45 12.82 4.26
C ASP A 551 -15.15 11.73 5.10
N PRO A 552 -16.16 12.11 5.89
CA PRO A 552 -16.93 11.15 6.69
C PRO A 552 -17.68 10.09 5.88
N CYS A 553 -17.83 10.21 4.55
CA CYS A 553 -18.35 9.12 3.70
C CYS A 553 -17.47 7.87 3.77
N ARG A 554 -16.18 8.04 4.05
CA ARG A 554 -15.25 6.92 4.19
C ARG A 554 -15.60 5.99 5.36
N LEU A 555 -16.37 6.45 6.36
CA LEU A 555 -16.91 5.59 7.44
C LEU A 555 -17.83 4.51 6.85
N PHE A 556 -18.77 4.91 6.00
CA PHE A 556 -19.72 4.01 5.37
C PHE A 556 -19.01 3.08 4.36
N ARG A 557 -18.05 3.62 3.64
CA ARG A 557 -17.20 2.84 2.73
C ARG A 557 -16.37 1.79 3.47
N ALA A 558 -15.83 2.14 4.66
CA ALA A 558 -15.09 1.22 5.51
C ALA A 558 -15.95 0.03 5.92
N ILE A 559 -17.17 0.28 6.43
CA ILE A 559 -18.14 -0.77 6.78
C ILE A 559 -18.43 -1.65 5.56
N ARG A 560 -18.63 -1.03 4.39
CA ARG A 560 -18.91 -1.77 3.17
C ARG A 560 -17.77 -2.72 2.80
N PHE A 561 -16.53 -2.27 2.85
CA PHE A 561 -15.38 -3.13 2.53
C PHE A 561 -15.12 -4.19 3.60
N GLU A 562 -15.32 -3.86 4.88
CA GLU A 562 -15.26 -4.82 5.99
C GLU A 562 -16.19 -6.00 5.71
N GLN A 563 -17.46 -5.74 5.37
CA GLN A 563 -18.45 -6.77 5.12
C GLN A 563 -18.26 -7.47 3.76
N ARG A 564 -18.01 -6.71 2.70
CA ARG A 564 -17.88 -7.24 1.33
C ARG A 564 -16.73 -8.20 1.17
N PHE A 565 -15.57 -7.92 1.80
CA PHE A 565 -14.37 -8.74 1.69
C PHE A 565 -14.12 -9.64 2.90
N ASN A 566 -14.96 -9.54 3.92
CA ASN A 566 -14.76 -10.20 5.20
C ASN A 566 -13.39 -9.87 5.80
N PHE A 567 -13.08 -8.57 5.83
CA PHE A 567 -11.86 -8.02 6.42
C PHE A 567 -12.14 -7.47 7.82
N ALA A 568 -11.11 -7.40 8.65
CA ALA A 568 -11.18 -6.75 9.94
C ALA A 568 -10.79 -5.26 9.82
N MET A 569 -11.40 -4.40 10.62
CA MET A 569 -10.93 -3.02 10.75
C MET A 569 -9.65 -2.99 11.57
N GLY A 570 -8.59 -2.35 11.04
CA GLY A 570 -7.35 -2.15 11.78
C GLY A 570 -7.59 -1.34 13.06
N LYS A 571 -6.96 -1.70 14.17
CA LYS A 571 -7.19 -1.08 15.50
C LYS A 571 -7.13 0.44 15.48
N GLN A 572 -6.19 1.01 14.74
CA GLN A 572 -6.03 2.46 14.63
C GLN A 572 -7.13 3.09 13.78
N ALA A 573 -7.52 2.45 12.66
CA ALA A 573 -8.62 2.90 11.82
C ALA A 573 -9.95 2.90 12.59
N GLU A 574 -10.22 1.86 13.36
CA GLU A 574 -11.38 1.76 14.27
C GLU A 574 -11.41 2.91 15.29
N ALA A 575 -10.26 3.22 15.90
CA ALA A 575 -10.15 4.34 16.85
C ALA A 575 -10.45 5.70 16.19
N PHE A 576 -9.95 5.92 14.97
CA PHE A 576 -10.24 7.15 14.21
C PHE A 576 -11.72 7.24 13.81
N MET A 577 -12.32 6.13 13.41
CA MET A 577 -13.74 6.02 13.09
C MET A 577 -14.61 6.42 14.29
N ARG A 578 -14.39 5.81 15.47
CA ARG A 578 -15.12 6.11 16.69
C ARG A 578 -14.91 7.58 17.14
N SER A 579 -13.71 8.12 17.00
CA SER A 579 -13.43 9.54 17.28
C SER A 579 -14.23 10.48 16.37
N THR A 580 -14.31 10.18 15.08
CA THR A 580 -15.06 10.98 14.09
C THR A 580 -16.56 10.96 14.38
N ILE A 581 -17.12 9.81 14.75
CA ILE A 581 -18.51 9.63 15.15
C ILE A 581 -18.80 10.42 16.44
N LYS A 582 -17.94 10.28 17.46
CA LYS A 582 -18.08 11.01 18.73
C LYS A 582 -18.07 12.54 18.55
N LYS A 583 -17.26 13.03 17.61
CA LYS A 583 -17.21 14.46 17.24
C LYS A 583 -18.36 14.91 16.34
N ARG A 584 -19.30 14.02 16.02
CA ARG A 584 -20.47 14.26 15.16
C ARG A 584 -20.13 14.84 13.76
N LEU A 585 -18.97 14.51 13.21
CA LEU A 585 -18.54 15.06 11.93
C LEU A 585 -19.35 14.54 10.73
N VAL A 586 -20.12 13.47 10.90
CA VAL A 586 -21.10 12.96 9.93
C VAL A 586 -22.23 13.96 9.69
N ASP A 587 -22.56 14.83 10.65
CA ASP A 587 -23.56 15.89 10.47
C ASP A 587 -23.20 16.89 9.37
N ALA A 588 -21.89 17.04 9.08
CA ALA A 588 -21.40 17.89 8.00
C ALA A 588 -21.65 17.33 6.59
N LEU A 589 -21.99 16.05 6.46
CA LEU A 589 -22.34 15.46 5.17
C LEU A 589 -23.67 16.00 4.66
N SER A 590 -23.74 16.34 3.37
CA SER A 590 -25.01 16.62 2.72
C SER A 590 -25.91 15.38 2.72
N GLY A 591 -27.24 15.60 2.87
CA GLY A 591 -28.22 14.50 2.91
C GLY A 591 -28.12 13.59 1.69
N ALA A 592 -27.92 14.14 0.51
CA ALA A 592 -27.78 13.36 -0.73
C ALA A 592 -26.54 12.44 -0.71
N ARG A 593 -25.40 12.89 -0.17
CA ARG A 593 -24.21 12.04 -0.03
C ARG A 593 -24.45 10.92 0.99
N LEU A 594 -25.02 11.24 2.14
CA LEU A 594 -25.36 10.26 3.17
C LEU A 594 -26.36 9.22 2.64
N PHE A 595 -27.40 9.64 1.94
CA PHE A 595 -28.35 8.73 1.29
C PHE A 595 -27.68 7.79 0.30
N ASN A 596 -26.79 8.32 -0.54
CA ASN A 596 -26.11 7.52 -1.54
C ASN A 596 -25.22 6.43 -0.92
N GLU A 597 -24.48 6.74 0.15
CA GLU A 597 -23.68 5.73 0.87
C GLU A 597 -24.57 4.67 1.51
N ILE A 598 -25.67 5.05 2.16
CA ILE A 598 -26.63 4.09 2.73
C ILE A 598 -27.22 3.21 1.62
N LYS A 599 -27.64 3.79 0.49
CA LYS A 599 -28.16 3.03 -0.64
C LYS A 599 -27.18 1.98 -1.15
N ILE A 600 -25.90 2.34 -1.28
CA ILE A 600 -24.84 1.44 -1.74
C ILE A 600 -24.62 0.31 -0.73
N LEU A 601 -24.60 0.61 0.58
CA LEU A 601 -24.47 -0.39 1.66
C LEU A 601 -25.63 -1.40 1.63
N LEU A 602 -26.85 -0.92 1.45
CA LEU A 602 -28.04 -1.77 1.41
C LEU A 602 -28.14 -2.60 0.13
N ASN A 603 -27.35 -2.28 -0.89
CA ASN A 603 -27.29 -3.04 -2.16
C ASN A 603 -26.15 -4.07 -2.19
N GLU A 604 -25.38 -4.25 -1.11
CA GLU A 604 -24.37 -5.30 -1.00
C GLU A 604 -25.03 -6.69 -0.85
N LYS A 605 -24.26 -7.76 -1.14
CA LYS A 605 -24.77 -9.15 -1.10
C LYS A 605 -25.24 -9.62 0.28
N GLY A 606 -24.89 -8.93 1.35
CA GLY A 606 -25.29 -9.24 2.73
C GLY A 606 -25.57 -7.94 3.50
N PRO A 607 -26.67 -7.20 3.21
CA PRO A 607 -26.93 -5.90 3.82
C PRO A 607 -26.99 -5.94 5.36
N MET A 608 -27.41 -7.07 5.92
CA MET A 608 -27.53 -7.23 7.37
C MET A 608 -26.21 -7.06 8.13
N GLY A 609 -25.09 -7.53 7.58
CA GLY A 609 -23.77 -7.30 8.15
C GLY A 609 -23.47 -5.80 8.26
N CYS A 610 -23.74 -5.04 7.18
CA CYS A 610 -23.60 -3.59 7.16
C CYS A 610 -24.53 -2.90 8.16
N ILE A 611 -25.79 -3.30 8.23
CA ILE A 611 -26.81 -2.73 9.15
C ILE A 611 -26.39 -2.95 10.61
N ARG A 612 -25.98 -4.17 10.99
CA ARG A 612 -25.51 -4.48 12.35
C ARG A 612 -24.26 -3.67 12.71
N ARG A 613 -23.31 -3.53 11.77
CA ARG A 613 -22.10 -2.75 12.00
C ARG A 613 -22.40 -1.25 12.14
N MET A 614 -23.31 -0.71 11.33
CA MET A 614 -23.81 0.67 11.48
C MET A 614 -24.51 0.88 12.84
N GLN A 615 -25.28 -0.10 13.32
CA GLN A 615 -25.92 -0.05 14.63
C GLN A 615 -24.91 -0.09 15.78
N GLU A 616 -23.93 -1.01 15.72
CA GLU A 616 -22.82 -1.11 16.69
C GLU A 616 -22.06 0.22 16.84
N LEU A 617 -21.88 0.94 15.72
CA LEU A 617 -21.19 2.23 15.66
C LEU A 617 -22.15 3.42 15.90
N ASP A 618 -23.44 3.17 16.17
CA ASP A 618 -24.46 4.19 16.38
C ASP A 618 -24.56 5.22 15.22
N LEU A 619 -24.37 4.77 13.97
CA LEU A 619 -24.42 5.64 12.80
C LEU A 619 -25.83 6.05 12.39
N PHE A 620 -26.85 5.30 12.78
CA PHE A 620 -28.24 5.65 12.49
C PHE A 620 -28.70 6.94 13.19
N GLN A 621 -28.06 7.35 14.29
CA GLN A 621 -28.33 8.63 14.96
C GLN A 621 -28.20 9.85 14.05
N PHE A 622 -27.40 9.76 12.95
CA PHE A 622 -27.19 10.83 11.98
C PHE A 622 -28.30 10.91 10.91
N VAL A 623 -29.20 9.93 10.88
CA VAL A 623 -30.42 9.90 10.07
C VAL A 623 -31.62 10.16 10.96
N SER A 624 -31.84 9.31 11.96
CA SER A 624 -32.85 9.46 13.02
C SER A 624 -32.42 8.72 14.27
N PRO A 625 -32.36 9.37 15.43
CA PRO A 625 -32.04 8.73 16.70
C PRO A 625 -33.03 7.60 17.11
N GLU A 626 -34.24 7.60 16.53
CA GLU A 626 -35.27 6.59 16.80
C GLU A 626 -35.14 5.34 15.91
N MET A 627 -34.23 5.34 14.94
CA MET A 627 -34.08 4.25 13.95
C MET A 627 -33.47 3.00 14.61
N LEU A 628 -34.12 1.84 14.37
CA LEU A 628 -33.68 0.53 14.89
C LEU A 628 -33.50 0.44 16.41
N GLN A 629 -34.23 1.24 17.18
CA GLN A 629 -34.24 1.14 18.64
C GLN A 629 -35.04 -0.06 19.14
N VAL A 630 -35.94 -0.60 18.30
CA VAL A 630 -36.78 -1.75 18.67
C VAL A 630 -36.11 -3.04 18.17
N PRO A 631 -35.76 -4.01 19.02
CA PRO A 631 -35.12 -5.26 18.61
C PRO A 631 -35.90 -6.01 17.51
N LYS A 632 -37.24 -5.95 17.54
CA LYS A 632 -38.09 -6.57 16.53
C LYS A 632 -37.85 -6.07 15.11
N ASP A 633 -37.40 -4.82 14.91
CA ASP A 633 -37.12 -4.29 13.59
C ASP A 633 -35.94 -5.01 12.94
N ILE A 634 -34.92 -5.36 13.74
CA ILE A 634 -33.78 -6.12 13.29
C ILE A 634 -34.15 -7.53 12.88
N GLU A 635 -34.99 -8.20 13.70
CA GLU A 635 -35.48 -9.54 13.37
C GLU A 635 -36.28 -9.58 12.06
N VAL A 636 -37.03 -8.51 11.77
CA VAL A 636 -37.72 -8.38 10.48
C VAL A 636 -36.73 -8.26 9.33
N LEU A 637 -35.73 -7.41 9.48
CA LEU A 637 -34.71 -7.22 8.43
C LEU A 637 -33.90 -8.50 8.19
N GLU A 638 -33.61 -9.30 9.22
CA GLU A 638 -32.95 -10.60 9.09
C GLU A 638 -33.77 -11.61 8.29
N ARG A 639 -35.08 -11.61 8.43
CA ARG A 639 -35.97 -12.48 7.67
C ARG A 639 -36.02 -12.16 6.17
N LEU A 640 -35.69 -10.94 5.77
CA LEU A 640 -35.73 -10.52 4.37
C LEU A 640 -34.89 -11.43 3.45
N GLU A 641 -33.78 -11.96 3.89
CA GLU A 641 -32.94 -12.87 3.07
C GLU A 641 -33.73 -14.13 2.64
N SER A 642 -34.48 -14.71 3.56
CA SER A 642 -35.34 -15.86 3.24
C SER A 642 -36.52 -15.46 2.34
N VAL A 643 -37.07 -14.27 2.54
CA VAL A 643 -38.19 -13.75 1.74
C VAL A 643 -37.73 -13.39 0.32
N PHE A 644 -36.52 -12.88 0.13
CA PHE A 644 -35.97 -12.67 -1.23
C PHE A 644 -35.82 -13.99 -1.97
N SER A 645 -35.40 -15.07 -1.31
CA SER A 645 -35.34 -16.41 -1.91
C SER A 645 -36.73 -16.93 -2.34
N TRP A 646 -37.80 -16.53 -1.65
CA TRP A 646 -39.18 -16.77 -2.06
C TRP A 646 -39.56 -15.86 -3.24
N ALA A 647 -39.29 -14.55 -3.15
CA ALA A 647 -39.62 -13.57 -4.19
C ALA A 647 -38.99 -13.93 -5.55
N ASP A 648 -37.73 -14.41 -5.56
CA ASP A 648 -37.04 -14.85 -6.78
C ASP A 648 -37.74 -15.99 -7.51
N ARG A 649 -38.52 -16.82 -6.80
CA ARG A 649 -39.28 -17.96 -7.38
C ARG A 649 -40.66 -17.57 -7.85
N VAL A 650 -41.29 -16.60 -7.18
CA VAL A 650 -42.71 -16.27 -7.38
C VAL A 650 -42.88 -15.06 -8.27
N ILE A 651 -42.03 -14.04 -8.11
CA ILE A 651 -42.11 -12.79 -8.82
C ILE A 651 -41.22 -12.85 -10.08
N THR A 652 -41.87 -13.02 -11.24
CA THR A 652 -41.16 -13.19 -12.51
C THR A 652 -40.89 -11.89 -13.25
N ALA A 653 -41.74 -10.87 -13.02
CA ALA A 653 -41.63 -9.54 -13.60
C ALA A 653 -41.45 -8.51 -12.47
N ASP A 654 -40.77 -7.41 -12.78
CA ASP A 654 -40.56 -6.26 -11.86
C ASP A 654 -40.02 -6.68 -10.49
N LYS A 655 -38.87 -7.35 -10.49
CA LYS A 655 -38.21 -7.71 -9.23
C LYS A 655 -37.91 -6.46 -8.39
N PRO A 656 -38.11 -6.54 -7.04
CA PRO A 656 -37.92 -5.39 -6.18
C PRO A 656 -36.43 -5.08 -6.02
N ASP A 657 -36.08 -3.81 -5.99
CA ASP A 657 -34.76 -3.36 -5.59
C ASP A 657 -34.45 -3.78 -4.15
N VAL A 658 -33.46 -4.63 -3.95
CA VAL A 658 -33.06 -5.17 -2.61
C VAL A 658 -32.80 -4.02 -1.63
N TRP A 659 -32.04 -3.01 -2.05
CA TRP A 659 -31.74 -1.86 -1.17
C TRP A 659 -33.00 -1.12 -0.71
N TYR A 660 -34.04 -1.00 -1.57
CA TYR A 660 -35.25 -0.28 -1.22
C TYR A 660 -36.10 -1.05 -0.19
N VAL A 661 -36.14 -2.36 -0.25
CA VAL A 661 -36.86 -3.19 0.74
C VAL A 661 -36.23 -3.03 2.13
N TYR A 662 -34.89 -3.12 2.23
CA TYR A 662 -34.19 -2.84 3.48
C TYR A 662 -34.39 -1.39 3.94
N PHE A 663 -34.35 -0.45 3.00
CA PHE A 663 -34.57 0.97 3.28
C PHE A 663 -35.99 1.24 3.83
N LEU A 664 -37.03 0.63 3.25
CA LEU A 664 -38.39 0.67 3.78
C LEU A 664 -38.44 0.13 5.23
N GLY A 665 -37.75 -0.97 5.49
CA GLY A 665 -37.68 -1.55 6.83
C GLY A 665 -37.02 -0.65 7.86
N LEU A 666 -35.93 0.05 7.49
CA LEU A 666 -35.30 1.02 8.36
C LEU A 666 -36.23 2.18 8.76
N PHE A 667 -37.18 2.56 7.90
CA PHE A 667 -38.10 3.67 8.12
C PHE A 667 -39.45 3.26 8.66
N TYR A 668 -39.78 1.96 8.64
CA TYR A 668 -41.16 1.49 8.90
C TYR A 668 -41.66 1.83 10.30
N SER A 669 -40.84 1.58 11.32
CA SER A 669 -41.22 1.75 12.74
C SER A 669 -41.14 3.21 13.23
N LEU A 670 -40.60 4.13 12.44
CA LEU A 670 -40.48 5.53 12.84
C LEU A 670 -41.88 6.17 13.01
N LYS A 671 -42.03 7.00 14.05
CA LYS A 671 -43.18 7.90 14.17
C LYS A 671 -43.17 8.92 13.03
N GLU A 672 -44.34 9.49 12.73
CA GLU A 672 -44.49 10.38 11.59
C GLU A 672 -43.53 11.58 11.63
N ASP A 673 -43.38 12.23 12.77
CA ASP A 673 -42.50 13.37 12.94
C ASP A 673 -40.99 12.98 12.74
N ALA A 674 -40.60 11.80 13.27
CA ALA A 674 -39.23 11.28 13.09
C ALA A 674 -38.96 10.86 11.63
N PHE A 675 -39.97 10.28 10.99
CA PHE A 675 -39.95 9.93 9.57
C PHE A 675 -39.73 11.15 8.70
N LEU A 676 -40.51 12.19 8.87
CA LEU A 676 -40.40 13.43 8.07
C LEU A 676 -39.02 14.06 8.25
N LYS A 677 -38.51 14.16 9.48
CA LYS A 677 -37.16 14.67 9.77
C LYS A 677 -36.06 13.82 9.11
N ALA A 678 -36.17 12.51 9.15
CA ALA A 678 -35.20 11.60 8.54
C ALA A 678 -35.17 11.70 7.01
N VAL A 679 -36.35 11.79 6.39
CA VAL A 679 -36.51 11.99 4.94
C VAL A 679 -35.89 13.33 4.50
N ASP A 680 -36.17 14.40 5.24
CA ASP A 680 -35.62 15.73 4.97
C ASP A 680 -34.10 15.76 5.22
N ARG A 681 -33.60 15.08 6.28
CA ARG A 681 -32.14 14.94 6.54
C ARG A 681 -31.41 14.26 5.38
N LEU A 682 -32.01 13.25 4.76
CA LEU A 682 -31.44 12.54 3.61
C LEU A 682 -31.65 13.27 2.26
N ASN A 683 -32.46 14.35 2.25
CA ASN A 683 -32.80 15.09 1.04
C ASN A 683 -33.33 14.16 -0.08
N LEU A 684 -34.30 13.30 0.26
CA LEU A 684 -34.84 12.34 -0.69
C LEU A 684 -35.60 13.03 -1.81
N PRO A 685 -35.52 12.53 -3.08
CA PRO A 685 -36.37 13.03 -4.17
C PRO A 685 -37.86 12.90 -3.82
N THR A 686 -38.68 13.89 -4.20
CA THR A 686 -40.12 13.96 -3.88
C THR A 686 -40.86 12.67 -4.25
N ARG A 687 -40.58 12.11 -5.44
CA ARG A 687 -41.19 10.84 -5.86
C ARG A 687 -40.87 9.69 -4.89
N MET A 688 -39.65 9.57 -4.47
CA MET A 688 -39.21 8.53 -3.53
C MET A 688 -39.79 8.74 -2.13
N LYS A 689 -39.85 9.99 -1.64
CA LYS A 689 -40.52 10.36 -0.39
C LYS A 689 -41.96 9.88 -0.38
N ASN A 690 -42.70 10.21 -1.43
CA ASN A 690 -44.11 9.83 -1.55
C ASN A 690 -44.31 8.31 -1.64
N SER A 691 -43.49 7.62 -2.44
CA SER A 691 -43.53 6.15 -2.51
C SER A 691 -43.23 5.49 -1.15
N LEU A 692 -42.21 5.94 -0.45
CA LEU A 692 -41.85 5.40 0.86
C LEU A 692 -42.95 5.64 1.90
N GLN A 693 -43.56 6.80 1.90
CA GLN A 693 -44.68 7.12 2.79
C GLN A 693 -45.94 6.27 2.48
N ALA A 694 -46.26 6.13 1.18
CA ALA A 694 -47.37 5.29 0.75
C ALA A 694 -47.16 3.82 1.14
N ASP A 695 -45.99 3.25 0.84
CA ASP A 695 -45.68 1.87 1.19
C ASP A 695 -45.73 1.63 2.70
N ARG A 696 -45.28 2.59 3.53
CA ARG A 696 -45.40 2.49 4.99
C ARG A 696 -46.85 2.43 5.47
N ILE A 697 -47.71 3.30 4.91
CA ILE A 697 -49.13 3.37 5.28
C ILE A 697 -49.83 2.08 4.86
N HIS A 698 -49.70 1.69 3.60
CA HIS A 698 -50.37 0.50 3.05
C HIS A 698 -49.89 -0.80 3.75
N CYS A 699 -48.57 -0.92 4.08
CA CYS A 699 -48.10 -2.05 4.85
C CYS A 699 -48.77 -2.13 6.24
N ARG A 700 -49.01 -1.00 6.92
CA ARG A 700 -49.72 -0.98 8.21
C ARG A 700 -51.20 -1.39 8.06
N GLU A 701 -51.88 -0.85 7.06
CA GLU A 701 -53.27 -1.19 6.75
C GLU A 701 -53.43 -2.68 6.44
N SER A 702 -52.57 -3.23 5.59
CA SER A 702 -52.60 -4.66 5.25
C SER A 702 -52.28 -5.56 6.43
N LEU A 703 -51.38 -5.12 7.32
CA LEU A 703 -51.04 -5.86 8.55
C LEU A 703 -52.20 -5.85 9.53
N GLU A 704 -52.92 -4.74 9.68
CA GLU A 704 -54.12 -4.62 10.53
C GLU A 704 -55.25 -5.53 10.03
N LEU A 705 -55.46 -5.60 8.72
CA LEU A 705 -56.39 -6.53 8.10
C LEU A 705 -56.03 -7.99 8.42
N LEU A 706 -54.74 -8.33 8.36
CA LEU A 706 -54.28 -9.69 8.68
C LEU A 706 -54.52 -10.07 10.14
N ILE A 707 -54.28 -9.12 11.07
CA ILE A 707 -54.48 -9.33 12.52
C ILE A 707 -55.95 -9.55 12.87
N SER A 708 -56.92 -9.03 12.06
CA SER A 708 -58.35 -9.19 12.28
C SER A 708 -58.89 -10.64 12.22
N ASN A 709 -58.04 -11.64 11.98
CA ASN A 709 -58.29 -13.08 11.98
C ASN A 709 -59.35 -13.61 10.99
N LYS A 710 -59.78 -12.81 9.99
CA LYS A 710 -60.64 -13.28 8.91
C LYS A 710 -59.80 -14.01 7.85
N GLU A 711 -60.37 -15.05 7.29
CA GLU A 711 -59.86 -15.62 6.07
C GLU A 711 -60.15 -14.62 4.93
N TRP A 712 -59.15 -14.35 4.07
CA TRP A 712 -59.30 -13.45 2.94
C TRP A 712 -59.83 -14.24 1.74
N GLY A 713 -60.91 -13.71 1.16
CA GLY A 713 -61.39 -14.12 -0.15
C GLY A 713 -60.60 -13.40 -1.28
N PRO A 714 -60.93 -13.70 -2.53
CA PRO A 714 -60.24 -13.11 -3.69
C PRO A 714 -60.20 -11.59 -3.66
N LYS A 715 -61.28 -10.94 -3.24
CA LYS A 715 -61.39 -9.50 -3.17
C LYS A 715 -60.47 -8.90 -2.10
N GLU A 716 -60.43 -9.46 -0.93
CA GLU A 716 -59.60 -9.00 0.18
C GLU A 716 -58.11 -9.23 -0.16
N ILE A 717 -57.72 -10.34 -0.77
CA ILE A 717 -56.35 -10.63 -1.20
C ILE A 717 -55.93 -9.58 -2.24
N TYR A 718 -56.76 -9.29 -3.24
CA TYR A 718 -56.46 -8.30 -4.25
C TYR A 718 -56.25 -6.92 -3.65
N HIS A 719 -57.19 -6.45 -2.82
CA HIS A 719 -57.13 -5.13 -2.22
C HIS A 719 -55.93 -4.96 -1.27
N ALA A 720 -55.54 -6.01 -0.54
CA ALA A 720 -54.42 -5.97 0.38
C ALA A 720 -53.06 -5.75 -0.36
N PHE A 721 -52.94 -6.21 -1.60
CA PHE A 721 -51.69 -6.15 -2.34
C PHE A 721 -51.68 -5.18 -3.51
N ALA A 722 -52.86 -4.84 -4.12
CA ALA A 722 -52.94 -4.05 -5.33
C ALA A 722 -52.36 -2.62 -5.23
N ASN A 723 -52.38 -2.04 -4.04
CA ASN A 723 -51.84 -0.71 -3.76
C ASN A 723 -50.42 -0.72 -3.23
N LEU A 724 -49.84 -1.91 -2.99
CA LEU A 724 -48.48 -2.07 -2.51
C LEU A 724 -47.51 -2.14 -3.68
N SER A 725 -46.36 -1.50 -3.54
CA SER A 725 -45.21 -1.79 -4.40
C SER A 725 -44.73 -3.23 -4.17
N VAL A 726 -44.10 -3.85 -5.17
CA VAL A 726 -43.53 -5.20 -5.00
C VAL A 726 -42.58 -5.26 -3.83
N ALA A 727 -41.81 -4.18 -3.62
CA ALA A 727 -40.89 -4.06 -2.45
C ALA A 727 -41.67 -4.06 -1.11
N ALA A 728 -42.82 -3.36 -1.06
CA ALA A 728 -43.64 -3.33 0.13
C ALA A 728 -44.30 -4.68 0.43
N VAL A 729 -44.67 -5.47 -0.58
CA VAL A 729 -45.16 -6.84 -0.41
C VAL A 729 -44.09 -7.72 0.20
N VAL A 730 -42.86 -7.69 -0.34
CA VAL A 730 -41.70 -8.45 0.21
C VAL A 730 -41.43 -8.07 1.66
N TYR A 731 -41.46 -6.77 1.98
CA TYR A 731 -41.26 -6.31 3.34
C TYR A 731 -42.42 -6.75 4.28
N LEU A 732 -43.67 -6.66 3.83
CA LEU A 732 -44.86 -7.08 4.58
C LEU A 732 -44.83 -8.56 4.94
N ILE A 733 -44.35 -9.43 4.01
CA ILE A 733 -44.17 -10.85 4.28
C ILE A 733 -43.13 -11.06 5.39
N ALA A 734 -42.01 -10.35 5.36
CA ALA A 734 -41.00 -10.43 6.41
C ALA A 734 -41.54 -9.93 7.78
N LEU A 735 -42.40 -8.91 7.74
CA LEU A 735 -43.00 -8.30 8.93
C LEU A 735 -44.00 -9.21 9.61
N SER A 736 -44.85 -9.92 8.83
CA SER A 736 -45.96 -10.69 9.36
C SER A 736 -45.56 -12.00 10.06
N SER A 737 -44.45 -12.61 9.70
CA SER A 737 -43.95 -13.92 10.16
C SER A 737 -44.99 -15.07 10.11
N THR A 738 -46.01 -14.98 9.28
CA THR A 738 -47.08 -16.00 9.12
C THR A 738 -47.07 -16.61 7.73
N ASP A 739 -47.22 -17.95 7.66
CA ASP A 739 -47.30 -18.68 6.37
C ASP A 739 -48.53 -18.27 5.56
N ARG A 740 -49.57 -17.80 6.24
CA ARG A 740 -50.80 -17.37 5.59
C ARG A 740 -50.57 -16.20 4.63
N LEU A 741 -49.81 -15.22 5.01
CA LEU A 741 -49.53 -14.08 4.12
C LEU A 741 -48.69 -14.48 2.91
N ASN A 742 -47.76 -15.42 3.09
CA ASN A 742 -47.02 -16.00 1.99
C ASN A 742 -47.94 -16.71 0.98
N GLN A 743 -48.93 -17.44 1.46
CA GLN A 743 -49.94 -18.09 0.61
C GLN A 743 -50.76 -17.07 -0.17
N TYR A 744 -51.26 -16.02 0.50
CA TYR A 744 -52.01 -14.94 -0.14
C TYR A 744 -51.19 -14.18 -1.17
N ALA A 745 -49.93 -13.87 -0.86
CA ALA A 745 -49.04 -13.23 -1.82
C ALA A 745 -48.74 -14.12 -3.04
N ASN A 746 -48.59 -15.45 -2.83
CA ASN A 746 -48.48 -16.41 -3.95
C ASN A 746 -49.73 -16.34 -4.84
N ILE A 747 -50.93 -16.41 -4.27
CA ILE A 747 -52.18 -16.31 -5.05
C ILE A 747 -52.24 -14.99 -5.80
N TYR A 748 -51.90 -13.88 -5.16
CA TYR A 748 -51.89 -12.56 -5.81
C TYR A 748 -50.98 -12.52 -7.03
N PHE A 749 -49.74 -12.93 -6.89
CA PHE A 749 -48.78 -12.85 -7.99
C PHE A 749 -49.02 -13.88 -9.10
N THR A 750 -49.52 -15.07 -8.75
CA THR A 750 -49.74 -16.15 -9.74
C THR A 750 -51.10 -16.09 -10.42
N GLU A 751 -52.13 -15.61 -9.69
CA GLU A 751 -53.48 -15.68 -10.19
C GLU A 751 -54.10 -14.31 -10.50
N TYR A 752 -53.85 -13.29 -9.70
CA TYR A 752 -54.58 -12.02 -9.77
C TYR A 752 -53.85 -10.90 -10.47
N GLN A 753 -52.57 -10.71 -10.27
CA GLN A 753 -51.78 -9.58 -10.82
C GLN A 753 -51.92 -9.46 -12.34
N GLY A 754 -51.76 -10.53 -13.11
CA GLY A 754 -51.89 -10.49 -14.56
C GLY A 754 -53.33 -10.54 -15.09
N LYS A 755 -54.23 -11.15 -14.33
CA LYS A 755 -55.64 -11.33 -14.74
C LYS A 755 -56.53 -10.12 -14.37
N ALA A 756 -56.13 -9.31 -13.42
CA ALA A 756 -56.90 -8.17 -12.93
C ALA A 756 -56.89 -6.98 -13.90
N GLU A 757 -55.98 -6.89 -14.86
CA GLU A 757 -55.96 -5.77 -15.79
C GLU A 757 -57.14 -5.83 -16.72
N PRO A 758 -57.99 -4.76 -16.73
CA PRO A 758 -59.16 -4.68 -17.63
C PRO A 758 -58.71 -4.65 -19.09
N ALA A 759 -59.49 -5.24 -19.97
CA ALA A 759 -59.31 -5.13 -21.40
C ALA A 759 -59.78 -3.74 -21.93
N LEU A 760 -60.67 -3.06 -21.16
CA LEU A 760 -61.08 -1.71 -21.43
C LEU A 760 -60.07 -0.70 -20.94
N THR A 761 -59.65 0.21 -21.80
CA THR A 761 -58.79 1.34 -21.53
C THR A 761 -59.56 2.61 -21.19
N GLY A 762 -58.84 3.66 -20.72
CA GLY A 762 -59.44 4.97 -20.50
C GLY A 762 -60.11 5.56 -21.78
N ASP A 763 -59.53 5.28 -22.94
CA ASP A 763 -60.03 5.74 -24.23
C ASP A 763 -61.34 5.01 -24.58
N ASP A 764 -61.45 3.71 -24.31
CA ASP A 764 -62.67 2.96 -24.49
C ASP A 764 -63.82 3.50 -23.58
N LEU A 765 -63.50 3.93 -22.36
CA LEU A 765 -64.45 4.52 -21.43
C LEU A 765 -64.96 5.89 -21.94
N VAL A 766 -64.07 6.66 -22.64
CA VAL A 766 -64.51 7.92 -23.34
C VAL A 766 -65.47 7.60 -24.47
N GLU A 767 -65.17 6.59 -25.29
CA GLU A 767 -66.05 6.15 -26.40
C GLU A 767 -67.39 5.66 -25.89
N MET A 768 -67.46 5.09 -24.72
CA MET A 768 -68.67 4.66 -24.05
C MET A 768 -69.51 5.82 -23.43
N GLY A 769 -69.00 7.06 -23.50
CA GLY A 769 -69.69 8.28 -23.04
C GLY A 769 -69.40 8.70 -21.62
N LEU A 770 -68.33 8.17 -20.98
CA LEU A 770 -67.88 8.61 -19.66
C LEU A 770 -66.97 9.84 -19.78
N GLU A 771 -67.19 10.83 -18.95
CA GLU A 771 -66.29 12.01 -18.91
C GLU A 771 -65.01 11.70 -18.17
N PRO A 772 -63.78 12.11 -18.73
CA PRO A 772 -62.53 11.94 -18.06
C PRO A 772 -62.49 12.60 -16.68
N GLY A 773 -62.20 11.79 -15.63
CA GLY A 773 -62.21 12.30 -14.28
C GLY A 773 -62.07 11.20 -13.23
N PRO A 774 -62.24 11.52 -11.93
CA PRO A 774 -62.14 10.54 -10.82
C PRO A 774 -63.05 9.30 -11.00
N ALA A 775 -64.19 9.43 -11.74
CA ALA A 775 -65.09 8.34 -12.07
C ALA A 775 -64.40 7.21 -12.86
N PHE A 776 -63.37 7.52 -13.73
CA PHE A 776 -62.63 6.50 -14.47
C PHE A 776 -61.92 5.51 -13.54
N GLN A 777 -61.32 6.05 -12.50
CA GLN A 777 -60.64 5.19 -11.52
C GLN A 777 -61.61 4.25 -10.81
N SER A 778 -62.81 4.74 -10.48
CA SER A 778 -63.82 3.91 -9.85
C SER A 778 -64.33 2.81 -10.79
N VAL A 779 -64.54 3.11 -12.06
CA VAL A 779 -64.93 2.13 -13.08
C VAL A 779 -63.85 1.08 -13.28
N LEU A 780 -62.59 1.52 -13.51
CA LEU A 780 -61.44 0.60 -13.69
C LEU A 780 -61.23 -0.30 -12.44
N ASN A 781 -61.39 0.23 -11.25
CA ASN A 781 -61.34 -0.56 -10.02
C ASN A 781 -62.45 -1.58 -9.94
N ALA A 782 -63.69 -1.25 -10.27
CA ALA A 782 -64.82 -2.19 -10.31
C ALA A 782 -64.54 -3.31 -11.34
N LEU A 783 -64.00 -2.99 -12.49
CA LEU A 783 -63.62 -3.96 -13.53
C LEU A 783 -62.55 -4.90 -13.03
N ARG A 784 -61.50 -4.37 -12.35
CA ARG A 784 -60.43 -5.18 -11.72
C ARG A 784 -61.00 -6.15 -10.68
N GLU A 785 -61.90 -5.67 -9.78
CA GLU A 785 -62.58 -6.51 -8.80
C GLU A 785 -63.39 -7.62 -9.47
N ALA A 786 -64.16 -7.27 -10.51
CA ALA A 786 -65.00 -8.24 -11.24
C ALA A 786 -64.17 -9.34 -11.91
N ARG A 787 -63.00 -8.99 -12.45
CA ARG A 787 -62.06 -9.95 -13.05
C ARG A 787 -61.43 -10.86 -12.00
N VAL A 788 -61.01 -10.30 -10.86
CA VAL A 788 -60.46 -11.08 -9.74
C VAL A 788 -61.50 -12.06 -9.17
N MET A 789 -62.73 -11.64 -9.08
CA MET A 789 -63.85 -12.47 -8.62
C MET A 789 -64.29 -13.50 -9.67
N GLY A 790 -63.78 -13.41 -10.91
CA GLY A 790 -64.13 -14.31 -12.01
C GLY A 790 -65.58 -14.04 -12.57
N SER A 791 -66.17 -12.92 -12.21
CA SER A 791 -67.50 -12.51 -12.73
C SER A 791 -67.44 -11.90 -14.10
N VAL A 792 -66.25 -11.49 -14.57
CA VAL A 792 -65.98 -10.94 -15.90
C VAL A 792 -64.65 -11.52 -16.40
N SER A 793 -64.61 -12.02 -17.64
CA SER A 793 -63.49 -12.66 -18.24
C SER A 793 -63.15 -12.11 -19.64
N SER A 794 -64.09 -11.51 -20.30
CA SER A 794 -63.96 -10.98 -21.65
C SER A 794 -64.19 -9.47 -21.73
N ARG A 795 -63.75 -8.83 -22.83
CA ARG A 795 -64.01 -7.39 -23.09
C ARG A 795 -65.51 -7.11 -23.21
N GLU A 796 -66.28 -8.00 -23.82
CA GLU A 796 -67.74 -7.88 -23.97
C GLU A 796 -68.43 -7.87 -22.59
N GLU A 797 -68.02 -8.71 -21.68
CA GLU A 797 -68.56 -8.74 -20.32
C GLU A 797 -68.20 -7.50 -19.52
N GLU A 798 -66.98 -6.94 -19.77
CA GLU A 798 -66.56 -5.66 -19.19
C GLU A 798 -67.44 -4.52 -19.66
N VAL A 799 -67.69 -4.42 -20.98
CA VAL A 799 -68.62 -3.41 -21.54
C VAL A 799 -70.00 -3.51 -20.91
N ALA A 800 -70.56 -4.73 -20.78
CA ALA A 800 -71.83 -4.97 -20.16
C ALA A 800 -71.91 -4.51 -18.71
N LEU A 801 -70.85 -4.79 -17.94
CA LEU A 801 -70.74 -4.35 -16.54
C LEU A 801 -70.67 -2.84 -16.39
N VAL A 802 -69.92 -2.15 -17.27
CA VAL A 802 -69.82 -0.69 -17.28
C VAL A 802 -71.17 -0.06 -17.64
N GLU A 803 -71.85 -0.60 -18.66
CA GLU A 803 -73.21 -0.12 -19.06
C GLU A 803 -74.19 -0.32 -17.92
N GLU A 804 -74.21 -1.45 -17.24
CA GLU A 804 -75.15 -1.77 -16.18
C GLU A 804 -74.94 -0.89 -14.95
N GLN A 805 -73.70 -0.79 -14.48
CA GLN A 805 -73.42 -0.17 -13.17
C GLN A 805 -73.16 1.34 -13.22
N PHE A 806 -72.66 1.84 -14.35
CA PHE A 806 -72.14 3.23 -14.43
C PHE A 806 -72.84 4.11 -15.48
N LEU A 807 -73.42 3.47 -16.50
CA LEU A 807 -74.17 4.23 -17.53
C LEU A 807 -75.70 4.20 -17.36
N LYS A 808 -76.27 3.07 -16.90
CA LYS A 808 -77.75 2.98 -16.63
C LYS A 808 -78.15 3.64 -15.30
N SER A 809 -77.24 4.03 -14.47
CA SER A 809 -77.52 4.73 -13.18
C SER A 809 -77.54 6.26 -13.33
N ARG A 810 -77.35 6.78 -14.51
CA ARG A 810 -77.59 8.18 -14.91
C ARG A 810 -78.94 8.27 -15.63
#